data_1e6e2e3db2df1f6a66b673b830e19ebf
#
_entry.id   1e6e2e3db2df1f6a66b673b830e19ebf
#
_cell.length_a   1.000
_cell.length_b   1.000
_cell.length_c   1.000
_cell.angle_alpha   90.00
_cell.angle_beta   90.00
_cell.angle_gamma   90.00
#
_symmetry.space_group_name_H-M   'P 1'
#
loop_
_entity.id
_entity.type
_entity.pdbx_description
1 polymer ?
#
loop_
_entity_poly.entity_id
_entity_poly.type
_entity_poly.pdbx_seq_one_letter_code
_entity_poly.pdbx_strand_id
1 'polypeptide(L)'
;MEIRISDELNDIIRYAKDEAMRTGSYGIGPDHLFLGVLRHGDNAAFRTVTGLGIDADNFKRFIDSHIFTNEPIPYAESDKISFTRYAQNVLSITVLEASKQGVTEANSLHLLLALCRTTENYGQAYLRQHGVDYGRLLSYMRDEGMLGKDPEQEDDKSEDDQQETNQESKPEKSVIEDFGFDLTKAAAEGKLDPVVGRETEIARVIEILGRRKKNNPMLIGEPGVGKSAIVEGIALRIAGGSISPALAKKRLISLDIALVVAGTKYRGDFEKRLKSIIKEASSNPDIILFIDEFHTIVGAGGAQGSLDAANILKPALARGELQCIGATTMDEFAKIVEKDGALDRRFQKIVVEPTDIQQSITILENLKPNYEDFHKVAYSDEAIEACVRLTDRYITDKSLPDKAIDALDEAGSMIRLNLTKDKRTGNIVDAEDIATVVSKMTGIPVNKVAESEGNRIMKMKGRLQSRIIGQDDAIEKVVRAIQRNRAGLKDPNRPIGTFLFFGPTGVGKTRLAKCLAEYLFDSQENMVRIDMSEYMEKFTVSRLVGAPPGYVGYEEGGQLSERVRRKPYCVVLLDEIEKAHPDIFNILLQVLDEGRLTDSNGRVVSFRNTIVIMTSNVGSRELDEYGSGVGFATSGKSVSKNRQSVLEKAIRKSFPPEFINRVDERIFFNALTKEDIEKIIDIELKDLRSRAEEAGYKLVVTPSAKRFIADAGFDPAFGARPLKRAVMKYVEDPVSEFIISDRILQGRRKKGFSGLRTLRVGLTADKENTLVSLKEEETALAVK
;
A
#
# COMPACT_ATOMS: atom_id res chain seq x y z
N MET A 1 -1.65 32.33 15.09
CA MET A 1 -1.11 32.75 16.40
C MET A 1 -0.33 31.58 16.98
N GLU A 2 0.93 31.77 17.40
CA GLU A 2 1.67 30.74 18.12
C GLU A 2 1.15 30.73 19.58
N ILE A 3 0.52 29.64 19.99
CA ILE A 3 0.02 29.48 21.34
C ILE A 3 1.13 28.84 22.18
N ARG A 4 1.49 29.48 23.30
CA ARG A 4 2.49 28.99 24.25
C ARG A 4 1.82 28.09 25.29
N ILE A 5 2.58 27.15 25.83
CA ILE A 5 2.16 26.33 26.95
C ILE A 5 2.54 27.06 28.26
N SER A 6 1.61 27.18 29.21
CA SER A 6 1.86 27.82 30.47
C SER A 6 2.84 27.02 31.34
N ASP A 7 3.54 27.69 32.27
CA ASP A 7 4.43 27.03 33.21
C ASP A 7 3.68 26.04 34.11
N GLU A 8 2.46 26.38 34.52
CA GLU A 8 1.55 25.50 35.27
C GLU A 8 1.26 24.20 34.47
N LEU A 9 0.99 24.30 33.17
CA LEU A 9 0.71 23.15 32.34
C LEU A 9 1.97 22.29 32.11
N ASN A 10 3.14 22.92 32.02
CA ASN A 10 4.40 22.17 31.92
C ASN A 10 4.68 21.39 33.23
N ASP A 11 4.38 21.95 34.39
CA ASP A 11 4.49 21.24 35.66
C ASP A 11 3.52 20.08 35.79
N ILE A 12 2.28 20.25 35.33
CA ILE A 12 1.30 19.16 35.27
C ILE A 12 1.80 18.02 34.37
N ILE A 13 2.38 18.34 33.22
CA ILE A 13 2.97 17.35 32.29
C ILE A 13 4.12 16.59 32.95
N ARG A 14 4.96 17.29 33.74
CA ARG A 14 6.04 16.66 34.50
C ARG A 14 5.49 15.71 35.57
N TYR A 15 4.46 16.12 36.32
CA TYR A 15 3.79 15.25 37.27
C TYR A 15 3.11 14.05 36.60
N ALA A 16 2.54 14.22 35.42
CA ALA A 16 1.98 13.10 34.65
C ALA A 16 3.04 12.06 34.30
N LYS A 17 4.28 12.49 34.00
CA LYS A 17 5.41 11.59 33.78
C LYS A 17 5.77 10.82 35.07
N ASP A 18 5.82 11.50 36.20
CA ASP A 18 6.06 10.85 37.49
C ASP A 18 4.97 9.85 37.87
N GLU A 19 3.71 10.16 37.56
CA GLU A 19 2.57 9.26 37.76
C GLU A 19 2.65 8.05 36.86
N ALA A 20 3.10 8.20 35.60
CA ALA A 20 3.34 7.08 34.71
C ALA A 20 4.45 6.15 35.25
N MET A 21 5.51 6.71 35.85
CA MET A 21 6.54 5.92 36.53
C MET A 21 5.97 5.17 37.75
N ARG A 22 5.16 5.84 38.57
CA ARG A 22 4.53 5.25 39.75
C ARG A 22 3.60 4.09 39.40
N THR A 23 2.86 4.21 38.32
CA THR A 23 1.91 3.19 37.87
C THR A 23 2.54 2.08 37.02
N GLY A 24 3.85 2.15 36.71
CA GLY A 24 4.59 1.14 35.95
C GLY A 24 4.37 1.23 34.44
N SER A 25 3.95 2.38 33.89
CA SER A 25 3.66 2.59 32.47
C SER A 25 4.79 3.33 31.76
N TYR A 26 5.37 2.73 30.69
CA TYR A 26 6.34 3.41 29.82
C TYR A 26 5.68 4.41 28.84
N GLY A 27 4.33 4.51 28.86
CA GLY A 27 3.55 5.44 28.05
C GLY A 27 2.72 6.40 28.91
N ILE A 28 2.92 7.73 28.76
CA ILE A 28 2.06 8.72 29.38
C ILE A 28 0.73 8.75 28.62
N GLY A 29 -0.34 8.23 29.22
CA GLY A 29 -1.69 8.26 28.68
C GLY A 29 -2.52 9.44 29.20
N PRO A 30 -3.77 9.64 28.69
CA PRO A 30 -4.66 10.70 29.17
C PRO A 30 -4.97 10.63 30.68
N ASP A 31 -5.09 9.44 31.25
CA ASP A 31 -5.33 9.24 32.69
C ASP A 31 -4.16 9.69 33.54
N HIS A 32 -2.92 9.56 33.04
CA HIS A 32 -1.74 10.12 33.72
C HIS A 32 -1.75 11.66 33.73
N LEU A 33 -2.33 12.29 32.67
CA LEU A 33 -2.52 13.75 32.67
C LEU A 33 -3.55 14.19 33.71
N PHE A 34 -4.66 13.45 33.92
CA PHE A 34 -5.57 13.68 35.01
C PHE A 34 -4.88 13.55 36.35
N LEU A 35 -4.07 12.50 36.58
CA LEU A 35 -3.30 12.32 37.80
C LEU A 35 -2.28 13.46 38.01
N GLY A 36 -1.69 13.97 36.93
CA GLY A 36 -0.83 15.15 36.94
C GLY A 36 -1.56 16.40 37.44
N VAL A 37 -2.79 16.65 36.95
CA VAL A 37 -3.66 17.74 37.45
C VAL A 37 -3.97 17.60 38.94
N LEU A 38 -4.36 16.38 39.36
CA LEU A 38 -4.68 16.10 40.77
C LEU A 38 -3.46 16.23 41.68
N ARG A 39 -2.28 15.79 41.25
CA ARG A 39 -1.05 15.84 42.00
C ARG A 39 -0.49 17.26 42.20
N HIS A 40 -0.65 18.09 41.18
CA HIS A 40 -0.27 19.51 41.27
C HIS A 40 -1.09 20.24 42.36
N GLY A 41 -2.38 19.94 42.50
CA GLY A 41 -3.25 20.37 43.58
C GLY A 41 -3.62 21.86 43.60
N ASP A 42 -2.72 22.75 43.21
CA ASP A 42 -2.96 24.19 43.14
C ASP A 42 -2.98 24.67 41.69
N ASN A 43 -3.98 24.24 40.94
CA ASN A 43 -4.21 24.68 39.56
C ASN A 43 -5.69 24.93 39.31
N ALA A 44 -5.98 25.67 38.24
CA ALA A 44 -7.34 26.05 37.90
C ALA A 44 -8.23 24.84 37.57
N ALA A 45 -7.71 23.81 36.90
CA ALA A 45 -8.44 22.57 36.58
C ALA A 45 -8.82 21.80 37.85
N PHE A 46 -7.91 21.69 38.84
CA PHE A 46 -8.20 21.04 40.12
C PHE A 46 -9.31 21.77 40.85
N ARG A 47 -9.25 23.11 40.95
CA ARG A 47 -10.29 23.94 41.58
C ARG A 47 -11.65 23.77 40.90
N THR A 48 -11.67 23.66 39.59
CA THR A 48 -12.89 23.43 38.81
C THR A 48 -13.49 22.06 39.11
N VAL A 49 -12.69 21.00 39.14
CA VAL A 49 -13.17 19.63 39.41
C VAL A 49 -13.71 19.53 40.83
N THR A 50 -13.02 20.11 41.81
CA THR A 50 -13.48 20.11 43.23
C THR A 50 -14.69 21.03 43.46
N GLY A 51 -14.76 22.18 42.74
CA GLY A 51 -15.92 23.08 42.77
C GLY A 51 -17.21 22.46 42.22
N LEU A 52 -17.07 21.50 41.29
CA LEU A 52 -18.20 20.71 40.77
C LEU A 52 -18.61 19.56 41.73
N GLY A 53 -18.00 19.48 42.92
CA GLY A 53 -18.36 18.49 43.94
C GLY A 53 -17.67 17.13 43.79
N ILE A 54 -16.63 17.05 42.97
CA ILE A 54 -15.85 15.81 42.79
C ILE A 54 -14.80 15.73 43.92
N ASP A 55 -14.81 14.63 44.64
CA ASP A 55 -13.78 14.31 45.64
C ASP A 55 -12.50 13.85 44.93
N ALA A 56 -11.44 14.65 45.07
CA ALA A 56 -10.16 14.43 44.42
C ALA A 56 -9.48 13.09 44.81
N ASP A 57 -9.63 12.66 46.08
CA ASP A 57 -9.04 11.41 46.56
C ASP A 57 -9.77 10.19 45.97
N ASN A 58 -11.09 10.23 45.93
CA ASN A 58 -11.89 9.17 45.33
C ASN A 58 -11.67 9.11 43.80
N PHE A 59 -11.54 10.25 43.16
CA PHE A 59 -11.21 10.33 41.74
C PHE A 59 -9.85 9.72 41.42
N LYS A 60 -8.82 10.07 42.22
CA LYS A 60 -7.48 9.48 42.10
C LYS A 60 -7.51 7.97 42.29
N ARG A 61 -8.17 7.47 43.35
CA ARG A 61 -8.29 6.02 43.61
C ARG A 61 -8.97 5.29 42.47
N PHE A 62 -9.98 5.89 41.88
CA PHE A 62 -10.68 5.30 40.73
C PHE A 62 -9.74 5.14 39.53
N ILE A 63 -9.02 6.20 39.14
CA ILE A 63 -8.05 6.13 38.05
C ILE A 63 -6.96 5.09 38.38
N ASP A 64 -6.37 5.17 39.56
CA ASP A 64 -5.32 4.24 40.02
C ASP A 64 -5.77 2.78 39.91
N SER A 65 -7.03 2.46 40.29
CA SER A 65 -7.54 1.10 40.24
C SER A 65 -7.63 0.50 38.82
N HIS A 66 -7.62 1.35 37.77
CA HIS A 66 -7.75 0.91 36.38
C HIS A 66 -6.41 0.94 35.61
N ILE A 67 -5.48 1.80 36.02
CA ILE A 67 -4.21 1.97 35.30
C ILE A 67 -2.98 1.41 36.00
N PHE A 68 -3.10 1.04 37.28
CA PHE A 68 -1.98 0.47 38.02
C PHE A 68 -1.70 -0.96 37.53
N THR A 69 -0.58 -1.14 36.84
CA THR A 69 -0.31 -2.41 36.18
C THR A 69 0.71 -3.27 36.88
N ASN A 70 1.77 -2.72 37.49
CA ASN A 70 2.83 -3.51 38.16
C ASN A 70 3.85 -2.65 38.92
N GLU A 71 5.08 -3.15 39.12
CA GLU A 71 6.15 -2.49 39.82
C GLU A 71 6.48 -1.11 39.23
N PRO A 72 6.73 -0.10 40.09
CA PRO A 72 7.12 1.25 39.67
C PRO A 72 8.40 1.23 38.83
N ILE A 73 8.45 2.08 37.78
CA ILE A 73 9.63 2.22 36.91
C ILE A 73 10.74 2.97 37.71
N PRO A 74 11.97 2.45 37.75
CA PRO A 74 13.09 3.13 38.38
C PRO A 74 13.41 4.48 37.74
N TYR A 75 13.81 5.48 38.51
CA TYR A 75 14.13 6.82 38.00
C TYR A 75 15.25 6.84 36.95
N ALA A 76 16.15 5.86 36.98
CA ALA A 76 17.19 5.66 35.96
C ALA A 76 16.64 5.36 34.55
N GLU A 77 15.37 4.96 34.42
CA GLU A 77 14.71 4.65 33.16
C GLU A 77 13.71 5.74 32.72
N SER A 78 13.71 6.87 33.38
CA SER A 78 12.77 7.98 33.08
C SER A 78 12.83 8.46 31.62
N ASP A 79 13.99 8.34 30.96
CA ASP A 79 14.17 8.77 29.57
C ASP A 79 13.51 7.83 28.55
N LYS A 80 13.10 6.64 28.96
CA LYS A 80 12.38 5.69 28.11
C LYS A 80 10.86 5.96 28.05
N ILE A 81 10.37 6.85 28.91
CA ILE A 81 8.95 7.18 29.01
C ILE A 81 8.57 8.22 27.95
N SER A 82 7.60 7.90 27.10
CA SER A 82 7.12 8.75 26.01
C SER A 82 5.61 8.94 26.08
N PHE A 83 5.10 9.96 25.41
CA PHE A 83 3.65 10.16 25.29
C PHE A 83 3.04 9.10 24.38
N THR A 84 1.92 8.51 24.81
CA THR A 84 1.09 7.69 23.95
C THR A 84 0.42 8.57 22.87
N ARG A 85 0.01 7.96 21.76
CA ARG A 85 -0.73 8.65 20.70
C ARG A 85 -1.98 9.37 21.20
N TYR A 86 -2.67 8.79 22.18
CA TYR A 86 -3.85 9.37 22.81
C TYR A 86 -3.52 10.63 23.62
N ALA A 87 -2.46 10.62 24.41
CA ALA A 87 -2.03 11.79 25.17
C ALA A 87 -1.52 12.92 24.25
N GLN A 88 -0.84 12.59 23.16
CA GLN A 88 -0.44 13.58 22.14
C GLN A 88 -1.66 14.25 21.51
N ASN A 89 -2.72 13.48 21.23
CA ASN A 89 -3.97 14.02 20.73
C ASN A 89 -4.63 14.96 21.75
N VAL A 90 -4.67 14.59 23.03
CA VAL A 90 -5.18 15.47 24.10
C VAL A 90 -4.42 16.79 24.16
N LEU A 91 -3.09 16.75 24.10
CA LEU A 91 -2.28 17.98 24.11
C LEU A 91 -2.54 18.85 22.87
N SER A 92 -2.74 18.25 21.69
CA SER A 92 -3.14 18.98 20.48
C SER A 92 -4.51 19.63 20.64
N ILE A 93 -5.49 18.92 21.21
CA ILE A 93 -6.81 19.47 21.50
C ILE A 93 -6.72 20.58 22.56
N THR A 94 -5.82 20.50 23.53
CA THR A 94 -5.57 21.55 24.53
C THR A 94 -5.19 22.88 23.88
N VAL A 95 -4.30 22.82 22.89
CA VAL A 95 -3.91 24.01 22.11
C VAL A 95 -5.07 24.53 21.27
N LEU A 96 -5.89 23.64 20.67
CA LEU A 96 -7.10 24.03 19.94
C LEU A 96 -8.16 24.69 20.84
N GLU A 97 -8.38 24.21 22.06
CA GLU A 97 -9.32 24.83 23.00
C GLU A 97 -8.84 26.24 23.42
N ALA A 98 -7.53 26.43 23.62
CA ALA A 98 -6.95 27.77 23.87
C ALA A 98 -7.13 28.69 22.66
N SER A 99 -6.92 28.19 21.43
CA SER A 99 -7.13 28.94 20.18
C SER A 99 -8.57 29.41 20.02
N LYS A 100 -9.54 28.55 20.32
CA LYS A 100 -10.98 28.89 20.23
C LYS A 100 -11.39 30.00 21.17
N GLN A 101 -10.71 30.12 22.31
CA GLN A 101 -10.97 31.15 23.31
C GLN A 101 -10.17 32.43 23.05
N GLY A 102 -9.42 32.49 21.95
CA GLY A 102 -8.67 33.66 21.54
C GLY A 102 -7.49 34.01 22.47
N VAL A 103 -7.03 33.05 23.33
CA VAL A 103 -5.92 33.27 24.26
C VAL A 103 -4.60 32.80 23.62
N THR A 104 -3.52 33.47 24.01
CA THR A 104 -2.17 33.21 23.51
C THR A 104 -1.42 32.14 24.30
N GLU A 105 -2.03 31.65 25.42
CA GLU A 105 -1.40 30.70 26.33
C GLU A 105 -2.39 29.59 26.74
N ALA A 106 -1.97 28.34 26.55
CA ALA A 106 -2.73 27.16 26.95
C ALA A 106 -2.43 26.80 28.42
N ASN A 107 -3.44 26.69 29.26
CA ASN A 107 -3.34 26.40 30.68
C ASN A 107 -4.06 25.12 31.09
N SER A 108 -4.11 24.82 32.40
CA SER A 108 -4.73 23.62 32.95
C SER A 108 -6.23 23.48 32.64
N LEU A 109 -6.98 24.59 32.49
CA LEU A 109 -8.40 24.56 32.15
C LEU A 109 -8.62 24.03 30.72
N HIS A 110 -7.77 24.46 29.78
CA HIS A 110 -7.82 23.96 28.39
C HIS A 110 -7.46 22.46 28.31
N LEU A 111 -6.50 22.03 29.20
CA LEU A 111 -6.18 20.60 29.34
C LEU A 111 -7.39 19.79 29.85
N LEU A 112 -8.06 20.31 30.91
CA LEU A 112 -9.24 19.65 31.47
C LEU A 112 -10.37 19.54 30.46
N LEU A 113 -10.65 20.58 29.66
CA LEU A 113 -11.61 20.56 28.59
C LEU A 113 -11.24 19.51 27.51
N ALA A 114 -9.97 19.44 27.11
CA ALA A 114 -9.46 18.47 26.16
C ALA A 114 -9.60 17.03 26.68
N LEU A 115 -9.29 16.78 27.96
CA LEU A 115 -9.44 15.48 28.60
C LEU A 115 -10.90 15.03 28.68
N CYS A 116 -11.82 15.96 28.97
CA CYS A 116 -13.26 15.66 29.01
C CYS A 116 -13.88 15.49 27.61
N ARG A 117 -13.20 15.96 26.57
CA ARG A 117 -13.65 15.79 25.17
C ARG A 117 -13.22 14.44 24.57
N THR A 118 -12.16 13.84 25.06
CA THR A 118 -11.65 12.55 24.58
C THR A 118 -12.34 11.39 25.29
N THR A 119 -12.91 10.44 24.56
CA THR A 119 -13.76 9.36 25.09
C THR A 119 -12.98 8.14 25.61
N GLU A 120 -11.68 8.08 25.41
CA GLU A 120 -10.87 6.90 25.69
C GLU A 120 -9.99 7.05 26.93
N ASN A 121 -10.61 7.47 28.07
CA ASN A 121 -9.92 7.55 29.36
C ASN A 121 -10.87 7.29 30.52
N TYR A 122 -10.34 6.72 31.60
CA TYR A 122 -11.09 6.38 32.81
C TYR A 122 -11.49 7.62 33.63
N GLY A 123 -10.66 8.66 33.59
CA GLY A 123 -10.95 9.92 34.25
C GLY A 123 -12.23 10.57 33.75
N GLN A 124 -12.42 10.61 32.42
CA GLN A 124 -13.66 11.13 31.86
C GLN A 124 -14.87 10.25 32.22
N ALA A 125 -14.69 8.91 32.18
CA ALA A 125 -15.76 8.00 32.57
C ALA A 125 -16.25 8.25 33.99
N TYR A 126 -15.33 8.49 34.91
CA TYR A 126 -15.65 8.84 36.30
C TYR A 126 -16.40 10.17 36.41
N LEU A 127 -15.92 11.23 35.73
CA LEU A 127 -16.57 12.53 35.74
C LEU A 127 -18.02 12.45 35.18
N ARG A 128 -18.23 11.68 34.12
CA ARG A 128 -19.58 11.42 33.57
C ARG A 128 -20.50 10.70 34.55
N GLN A 129 -20.00 9.70 35.27
CA GLN A 129 -20.79 8.99 36.30
C GLN A 129 -21.30 9.94 37.38
N HIS A 130 -20.54 11.03 37.68
CA HIS A 130 -20.91 12.06 38.61
C HIS A 130 -21.64 13.26 37.97
N GLY A 131 -22.09 13.08 36.71
CA GLY A 131 -22.89 14.09 36.00
C GLY A 131 -22.06 15.29 35.53
N VAL A 132 -20.73 15.18 35.43
CA VAL A 132 -19.82 16.20 34.91
C VAL A 132 -19.41 15.78 33.48
N ASP A 133 -20.00 16.42 32.49
CA ASP A 133 -19.62 16.32 31.09
C ASP A 133 -18.94 17.61 30.61
N TYR A 134 -18.50 17.59 29.34
CA TYR A 134 -17.85 18.74 28.72
C TYR A 134 -18.72 20.01 28.75
N GLY A 135 -20.03 19.87 28.49
CA GLY A 135 -20.98 21.00 28.46
C GLY A 135 -21.13 21.64 29.84
N ARG A 136 -21.33 20.84 30.90
CA ARG A 136 -21.48 21.29 32.26
C ARG A 136 -20.17 21.90 32.78
N LEU A 137 -19.02 21.32 32.39
CA LEU A 137 -17.71 21.87 32.73
C LEU A 137 -17.50 23.25 32.10
N LEU A 138 -17.85 23.40 30.82
CA LEU A 138 -17.73 24.65 30.08
C LEU A 138 -18.66 25.73 30.65
N SER A 139 -19.92 25.38 31.00
CA SER A 139 -20.87 26.29 31.63
C SER A 139 -20.35 26.77 32.99
N TYR A 140 -19.89 25.86 33.84
CA TYR A 140 -19.33 26.20 35.14
C TYR A 140 -18.13 27.15 35.05
N MET A 141 -17.21 26.87 34.11
CA MET A 141 -16.03 27.72 33.89
C MET A 141 -16.40 29.13 33.40
N ARG A 142 -17.52 29.26 32.63
CA ARG A 142 -18.05 30.54 32.17
C ARG A 142 -18.72 31.32 33.32
N ASP A 143 -19.52 30.64 34.10
CA ASP A 143 -20.25 31.25 35.20
C ASP A 143 -19.28 31.80 36.28
N GLU A 144 -18.16 31.11 36.49
CA GLU A 144 -17.08 31.55 37.39
C GLU A 144 -16.09 32.56 36.75
N GLY A 145 -16.33 32.94 35.45
CA GLY A 145 -15.48 33.92 34.78
C GLY A 145 -14.04 33.46 34.48
N MET A 146 -13.82 32.14 34.47
CA MET A 146 -12.48 31.54 34.29
C MET A 146 -12.04 31.45 32.84
N LEU A 147 -12.96 31.65 31.86
CA LEU A 147 -12.70 31.61 30.43
C LEU A 147 -12.91 33.00 29.82
N GLY A 148 -12.07 33.40 28.85
CA GLY A 148 -12.23 34.61 28.06
C GLY A 148 -13.56 34.60 27.26
N LYS A 149 -14.10 35.77 26.90
CA LYS A 149 -15.32 35.88 26.13
C LYS A 149 -15.12 35.26 24.77
N ASP A 150 -15.96 34.28 24.39
CA ASP A 150 -16.04 33.70 23.04
C ASP A 150 -16.47 34.77 22.04
N PRO A 151 -15.79 34.93 20.90
CA PRO A 151 -16.23 35.83 19.83
C PRO A 151 -17.44 35.32 19.04
N GLU A 152 -17.95 34.13 19.32
CA GLU A 152 -19.01 33.46 18.54
C GLU A 152 -20.31 33.18 19.35
N GLN A 153 -20.73 34.09 20.25
CA GLN A 153 -22.08 33.99 20.83
C GLN A 153 -22.72 35.36 21.03
N GLU A 154 -23.12 35.98 19.95
CA GLU A 154 -24.39 36.73 19.89
C GLU A 154 -25.36 35.88 19.05
N ASP A 155 -26.46 35.50 19.67
CA ASP A 155 -27.64 34.77 19.18
C ASP A 155 -27.75 33.28 19.62
N ASP A 156 -28.13 33.10 20.86
CA ASP A 156 -29.15 32.09 21.21
C ASP A 156 -29.85 32.43 22.54
N LYS A 157 -30.85 33.28 22.47
CA LYS A 157 -31.89 33.34 23.51
C LYS A 157 -33.18 32.82 22.92
N SER A 158 -33.54 31.63 23.41
CA SER A 158 -34.87 31.09 23.31
C SER A 158 -35.87 32.05 23.97
N GLU A 159 -36.85 32.49 23.22
CA GLU A 159 -38.14 32.94 23.75
C GLU A 159 -39.28 32.24 22.99
N ASP A 160 -39.93 31.31 23.68
CA ASP A 160 -41.34 31.08 23.47
C ASP A 160 -42.07 32.36 23.89
N ASP A 161 -42.74 33.03 23.00
CA ASP A 161 -44.13 33.46 23.10
C ASP A 161 -44.53 34.31 21.85
N GLN A 162 -45.74 34.05 21.44
CA GLN A 162 -46.55 34.63 20.40
C GLN A 162 -46.40 36.16 20.23
N GLN A 163 -46.24 36.62 18.98
CA GLN A 163 -47.12 37.64 18.38
C GLN A 163 -46.72 37.94 16.92
N GLU A 164 -47.75 37.84 16.05
CA GLU A 164 -47.69 38.32 14.65
C GLU A 164 -47.38 39.82 14.57
N THR A 165 -46.35 40.20 13.80
CA THR A 165 -46.39 41.46 13.03
C THR A 165 -45.37 41.40 11.88
N ASN A 166 -45.83 41.79 10.71
CA ASN A 166 -45.10 41.98 9.46
C ASN A 166 -43.80 42.75 9.60
N GLN A 167 -42.68 42.14 9.16
CA GLN A 167 -41.53 42.87 8.61
C GLN A 167 -40.84 42.07 7.53
N GLU A 168 -40.39 42.73 6.49
CA GLU A 168 -39.82 42.25 5.25
C GLU A 168 -38.63 41.28 5.46
N SER A 169 -38.74 40.10 4.81
CA SER A 169 -37.78 38.99 4.89
C SER A 169 -36.44 39.34 4.27
N LYS A 170 -35.37 39.39 5.06
CA LYS A 170 -34.04 39.11 4.58
C LYS A 170 -34.00 37.66 4.06
N PRO A 171 -33.32 37.35 2.95
CA PRO A 171 -33.28 35.99 2.45
C PRO A 171 -32.60 35.07 3.49
N GLU A 172 -33.35 34.07 3.98
CA GLU A 172 -32.80 32.97 4.77
C GLU A 172 -31.63 32.33 4.00
N LYS A 173 -30.47 32.22 4.62
CA LYS A 173 -29.35 31.47 4.03
C LYS A 173 -29.81 30.02 3.80
N SER A 174 -29.69 29.54 2.58
CA SER A 174 -30.00 28.19 2.19
C SER A 174 -29.11 27.19 2.94
N VAL A 175 -29.71 26.31 3.74
CA VAL A 175 -28.95 25.27 4.48
C VAL A 175 -28.23 24.33 3.50
N ILE A 176 -28.78 24.12 2.31
CA ILE A 176 -28.16 23.29 1.27
C ILE A 176 -26.87 23.94 0.75
N GLU A 177 -26.78 25.26 0.69
CA GLU A 177 -25.57 25.96 0.23
C GLU A 177 -24.41 25.90 1.24
N ASP A 178 -24.70 25.67 2.52
CA ASP A 178 -23.67 25.50 3.55
C ASP A 178 -23.00 24.10 3.50
N PHE A 179 -23.72 23.08 2.99
CA PHE A 179 -23.27 21.68 2.96
C PHE A 179 -23.16 21.07 1.55
N GLY A 180 -23.47 21.86 0.51
CA GLY A 180 -23.50 21.41 -0.87
C GLY A 180 -22.78 22.36 -1.82
N PHE A 181 -22.25 21.79 -2.91
CA PHE A 181 -21.63 22.53 -3.99
C PHE A 181 -22.57 22.57 -5.20
N ASP A 182 -22.94 23.80 -5.65
CA ASP A 182 -23.82 23.98 -6.81
C ASP A 182 -23.05 23.76 -8.12
N LEU A 183 -23.16 22.57 -8.70
CA LEU A 183 -22.54 22.20 -9.96
C LEU A 183 -23.06 23.01 -11.14
N THR A 184 -24.34 23.38 -11.13
CA THR A 184 -24.96 24.18 -12.22
C THR A 184 -24.41 25.59 -12.25
N LYS A 185 -24.20 26.19 -11.08
CA LYS A 185 -23.55 27.50 -10.93
C LYS A 185 -22.09 27.43 -11.34
N ALA A 186 -21.35 26.42 -10.90
CA ALA A 186 -19.97 26.20 -11.29
C ALA A 186 -19.83 26.00 -12.81
N ALA A 187 -20.77 25.27 -13.43
CA ALA A 187 -20.81 25.12 -14.89
C ALA A 187 -21.02 26.46 -15.61
N ALA A 188 -21.92 27.30 -15.11
CA ALA A 188 -22.18 28.64 -15.68
C ALA A 188 -20.98 29.58 -15.52
N GLU A 189 -20.20 29.42 -14.46
CA GLU A 189 -18.95 30.16 -14.20
C GLU A 189 -17.74 29.59 -14.96
N GLY A 190 -17.89 28.52 -15.73
CA GLY A 190 -16.79 27.88 -16.50
C GLY A 190 -15.75 27.20 -15.64
N LYS A 191 -16.11 26.76 -14.43
CA LYS A 191 -15.21 26.10 -13.47
C LYS A 191 -15.16 24.57 -13.59
N LEU A 192 -16.03 24.00 -14.43
CA LEU A 192 -16.08 22.56 -14.66
C LEU A 192 -15.36 22.18 -15.95
N ASP A 193 -14.70 21.04 -15.91
CA ASP A 193 -14.02 20.49 -17.07
C ASP A 193 -15.01 19.95 -18.12
N PRO A 194 -14.68 20.00 -19.42
CA PRO A 194 -15.51 19.45 -20.47
C PRO A 194 -15.62 17.93 -20.34
N VAL A 195 -16.83 17.38 -20.41
CA VAL A 195 -17.09 15.94 -20.32
C VAL A 195 -17.31 15.36 -21.71
N VAL A 196 -16.49 14.39 -22.07
CA VAL A 196 -16.47 13.73 -23.37
C VAL A 196 -16.54 12.21 -23.19
N GLY A 197 -17.20 11.51 -24.15
CA GLY A 197 -17.24 10.05 -24.16
C GLY A 197 -18.23 9.41 -23.18
N ARG A 198 -19.16 10.21 -22.63
CA ARG A 198 -20.23 9.76 -21.70
C ARG A 198 -21.62 10.17 -22.15
N GLU A 199 -21.80 10.43 -23.43
CA GLU A 199 -23.05 10.92 -24.02
C GLU A 199 -24.22 9.98 -23.78
N THR A 200 -23.97 8.67 -23.84
CA THR A 200 -24.99 7.62 -23.66
C THR A 200 -25.47 7.55 -22.21
N GLU A 201 -24.53 7.58 -21.26
CA GLU A 201 -24.85 7.57 -19.82
C GLU A 201 -25.53 8.86 -19.40
N ILE A 202 -25.05 10.04 -19.87
CA ILE A 202 -25.68 11.33 -19.60
C ILE A 202 -27.11 11.36 -20.16
N ALA A 203 -27.33 10.92 -21.39
CA ALA A 203 -28.67 10.85 -21.99
C ALA A 203 -29.58 9.92 -21.17
N ARG A 204 -29.06 8.80 -20.70
CA ARG A 204 -29.82 7.86 -19.88
C ARG A 204 -30.18 8.43 -18.51
N VAL A 205 -29.26 9.16 -17.86
CA VAL A 205 -29.57 9.86 -16.59
C VAL A 205 -30.69 10.89 -16.80
N ILE A 206 -30.59 11.72 -17.85
CA ILE A 206 -31.58 12.73 -18.23
C ILE A 206 -32.98 12.09 -18.48
N GLU A 207 -32.99 10.96 -19.21
CA GLU A 207 -34.24 10.20 -19.44
C GLU A 207 -34.87 9.71 -18.13
N ILE A 208 -34.06 9.18 -17.20
CA ILE A 208 -34.57 8.69 -15.90
C ILE A 208 -35.08 9.85 -15.05
N LEU A 209 -34.38 10.98 -14.98
CA LEU A 209 -34.80 12.17 -14.25
C LEU A 209 -36.12 12.72 -14.76
N GLY A 210 -36.45 12.55 -16.05
CA GLY A 210 -37.71 12.94 -16.66
C GLY A 210 -38.89 11.99 -16.40
N ARG A 211 -38.71 10.87 -15.72
CA ARG A 211 -39.79 9.91 -15.42
C ARG A 211 -40.68 10.39 -14.30
N ARG A 212 -41.97 9.98 -14.35
CA ARG A 212 -42.93 10.24 -13.27
C ARG A 212 -42.66 9.41 -12.01
N LYS A 213 -42.10 8.20 -12.15
CA LYS A 213 -41.80 7.26 -11.05
C LYS A 213 -40.44 6.65 -11.33
N LYS A 214 -39.70 6.26 -10.28
CA LYS A 214 -38.31 5.76 -10.39
C LYS A 214 -37.40 6.74 -11.14
N ASN A 215 -37.50 8.01 -10.75
CA ASN A 215 -36.82 9.14 -11.35
C ASN A 215 -35.48 9.48 -10.70
N ASN A 216 -34.95 8.56 -9.87
CA ASN A 216 -33.66 8.70 -9.23
C ASN A 216 -32.67 7.72 -9.88
N PRO A 217 -31.70 8.19 -10.67
CA PRO A 217 -30.65 7.35 -11.23
C PRO A 217 -29.58 7.00 -10.17
N MET A 218 -29.06 5.77 -10.25
CA MET A 218 -27.92 5.30 -9.48
C MET A 218 -26.80 4.91 -10.42
N LEU A 219 -25.70 5.67 -10.41
CA LEU A 219 -24.49 5.40 -11.16
C LEU A 219 -23.66 4.34 -10.42
N ILE A 220 -23.43 3.21 -11.05
CA ILE A 220 -22.72 2.08 -10.45
C ILE A 220 -21.51 1.75 -11.30
N GLY A 221 -20.32 1.74 -10.70
CA GLY A 221 -19.10 1.42 -11.42
C GLY A 221 -17.88 1.48 -10.50
N GLU A 222 -16.77 0.97 -10.99
CA GLU A 222 -15.51 0.98 -10.27
C GLU A 222 -15.05 2.40 -9.93
N PRO A 223 -14.20 2.58 -8.89
CA PRO A 223 -13.56 3.88 -8.64
C PRO A 223 -12.79 4.37 -9.87
N GLY A 224 -12.87 5.69 -10.15
CA GLY A 224 -12.12 6.30 -11.24
C GLY A 224 -12.70 6.12 -12.65
N VAL A 225 -13.90 5.50 -12.83
CA VAL A 225 -14.54 5.39 -14.15
C VAL A 225 -15.22 6.66 -14.63
N GLY A 226 -15.26 7.74 -13.82
CA GLY A 226 -15.85 9.02 -14.19
C GLY A 226 -17.35 9.15 -13.86
N LYS A 227 -17.84 8.54 -12.76
CA LYS A 227 -19.24 8.69 -12.30
C LYS A 227 -19.59 10.16 -12.02
N SER A 228 -18.73 10.88 -11.31
CA SER A 228 -18.93 12.30 -10.98
C SER A 228 -18.87 13.18 -12.22
N ALA A 229 -18.00 12.87 -13.20
CA ALA A 229 -17.93 13.56 -14.48
C ALA A 229 -19.25 13.48 -15.28
N ILE A 230 -19.99 12.35 -15.22
CA ILE A 230 -21.31 12.24 -15.85
C ILE A 230 -22.27 13.29 -15.27
N VAL A 231 -22.23 13.50 -13.95
CA VAL A 231 -23.09 14.47 -13.26
C VAL A 231 -22.69 15.91 -13.59
N GLU A 232 -21.38 16.19 -13.66
CA GLU A 232 -20.84 17.46 -14.14
C GLU A 232 -21.25 17.74 -15.60
N GLY A 233 -21.23 16.72 -16.46
CA GLY A 233 -21.72 16.80 -17.85
C GLY A 233 -23.21 17.17 -17.93
N ILE A 234 -24.03 16.71 -17.00
CA ILE A 234 -25.43 17.12 -16.89
C ILE A 234 -25.53 18.60 -16.49
N ALA A 235 -24.73 19.04 -15.50
CA ALA A 235 -24.68 20.44 -15.07
C ALA A 235 -24.25 21.37 -16.22
N LEU A 236 -23.26 20.98 -17.01
CA LEU A 236 -22.82 21.71 -18.21
C LEU A 236 -23.94 21.82 -19.26
N ARG A 237 -24.71 20.75 -19.49
CA ARG A 237 -25.88 20.78 -20.41
C ARG A 237 -27.02 21.63 -19.89
N ILE A 238 -27.27 21.67 -18.58
CA ILE A 238 -28.25 22.56 -17.96
C ILE A 238 -27.82 24.01 -18.17
N ALA A 239 -26.59 24.36 -17.82
CA ALA A 239 -26.03 25.72 -17.95
C ALA A 239 -25.95 26.17 -19.40
N GLY A 240 -25.62 25.29 -20.35
CA GLY A 240 -25.56 25.57 -21.79
C GLY A 240 -26.91 25.53 -22.50
N GLY A 241 -28.03 25.28 -21.80
CA GLY A 241 -29.37 25.22 -22.38
C GLY A 241 -29.60 24.04 -23.35
N SER A 242 -28.70 23.06 -23.41
CA SER A 242 -28.77 21.91 -24.32
C SER A 242 -29.44 20.71 -23.66
N ILE A 243 -30.54 20.95 -22.94
CA ILE A 243 -31.27 19.92 -22.18
C ILE A 243 -32.78 20.07 -22.38
N SER A 244 -33.54 19.02 -22.01
CA SER A 244 -35.00 19.06 -22.03
C SER A 244 -35.57 20.26 -21.24
N PRO A 245 -36.64 20.92 -21.73
CA PRO A 245 -37.29 22.06 -21.03
C PRO A 245 -37.69 21.76 -19.59
N ALA A 246 -37.98 20.51 -19.28
CA ALA A 246 -38.32 20.06 -17.92
C ALA A 246 -37.16 20.13 -16.94
N LEU A 247 -35.92 20.08 -17.44
CA LEU A 247 -34.69 20.12 -16.63
C LEU A 247 -33.93 21.45 -16.76
N ALA A 248 -34.32 22.33 -17.69
CA ALA A 248 -33.58 23.58 -17.98
C ALA A 248 -33.54 24.58 -16.81
N LYS A 249 -34.48 24.48 -15.86
CA LYS A 249 -34.51 25.36 -14.66
C LYS A 249 -33.96 24.67 -13.40
N LYS A 250 -33.51 23.40 -13.52
CA LYS A 250 -33.05 22.64 -12.37
C LYS A 250 -31.66 23.08 -11.92
N ARG A 251 -31.46 23.03 -10.61
CA ARG A 251 -30.16 23.23 -9.97
C ARG A 251 -29.65 21.86 -9.50
N LEU A 252 -28.44 21.51 -9.88
CA LEU A 252 -27.78 20.28 -9.49
C LEU A 252 -26.77 20.58 -8.39
N ILE A 253 -27.03 20.06 -7.19
CA ILE A 253 -26.23 20.35 -6.00
C ILE A 253 -25.57 19.06 -5.53
N SER A 254 -24.25 19.03 -5.50
CA SER A 254 -23.46 17.94 -4.93
C SER A 254 -23.42 18.08 -3.41
N LEU A 255 -23.97 17.11 -2.69
CA LEU A 255 -24.01 17.10 -1.24
C LEU A 255 -22.75 16.44 -0.68
N ASP A 256 -21.99 17.18 0.13
CA ASP A 256 -20.82 16.66 0.84
C ASP A 256 -21.24 16.06 2.19
N ILE A 257 -21.33 14.75 2.26
CA ILE A 257 -21.73 14.03 3.47
C ILE A 257 -20.68 14.21 4.58
N ALA A 258 -19.41 14.36 4.25
CA ALA A 258 -18.38 14.60 5.25
C ALA A 258 -18.57 15.95 5.94
N LEU A 259 -18.97 17.01 5.21
CA LEU A 259 -19.30 18.31 5.79
C LEU A 259 -20.58 18.23 6.65
N VAL A 260 -21.58 17.47 6.25
CA VAL A 260 -22.81 17.29 7.03
C VAL A 260 -22.53 16.62 8.38
N VAL A 261 -21.56 15.68 8.41
CA VAL A 261 -21.11 14.99 9.62
C VAL A 261 -20.13 15.84 10.43
N ALA A 262 -19.33 16.68 9.77
CA ALA A 262 -18.28 17.48 10.43
C ALA A 262 -18.89 18.42 11.49
N GLY A 263 -18.29 18.43 12.69
CA GLY A 263 -18.74 19.28 13.81
C GLY A 263 -20.03 18.82 14.51
N THR A 264 -20.65 17.70 14.10
CA THR A 264 -21.77 17.13 14.87
C THR A 264 -21.21 16.33 16.05
N LYS A 265 -21.58 16.74 17.27
CA LYS A 265 -21.15 16.05 18.51
C LYS A 265 -22.03 14.86 18.84
N TYR A 266 -23.28 14.88 18.39
CA TYR A 266 -24.29 13.87 18.67
C TYR A 266 -24.98 13.40 17.39
N ARG A 267 -25.41 12.15 17.38
CA ARG A 267 -26.23 11.56 16.31
C ARG A 267 -27.42 12.44 15.93
N GLY A 268 -28.07 13.06 16.92
CA GLY A 268 -29.23 13.94 16.71
C GLY A 268 -28.94 15.21 15.92
N ASP A 269 -27.70 15.74 15.98
CA ASP A 269 -27.32 16.95 15.22
C ASP A 269 -27.19 16.65 13.73
N PHE A 270 -26.52 15.53 13.40
CA PHE A 270 -26.48 15.04 12.02
C PHE A 270 -27.87 14.77 11.45
N GLU A 271 -28.72 14.07 12.23
CA GLU A 271 -30.12 13.79 11.81
C GLU A 271 -30.92 15.06 11.58
N LYS A 272 -30.78 16.09 12.45
CA LYS A 272 -31.42 17.40 12.27
C LYS A 272 -30.91 18.10 11.01
N ARG A 273 -29.60 18.17 10.77
CA ARG A 273 -29.04 18.79 9.57
C ARG A 273 -29.51 18.09 8.30
N LEU A 274 -29.44 16.76 8.26
CA LEU A 274 -29.90 16.00 7.10
C LEU A 274 -31.40 16.17 6.86
N LYS A 275 -32.22 16.20 7.92
CA LYS A 275 -33.65 16.51 7.83
C LYS A 275 -33.91 17.91 7.26
N SER A 276 -33.16 18.92 7.69
CA SER A 276 -33.26 20.29 7.16
C SER A 276 -32.92 20.36 5.68
N ILE A 277 -31.80 19.72 5.26
CA ILE A 277 -31.40 19.63 3.86
C ILE A 277 -32.48 18.94 3.00
N ILE A 278 -32.99 17.80 3.46
CA ILE A 278 -34.04 17.07 2.74
C ILE A 278 -35.32 17.88 2.68
N LYS A 279 -35.69 18.57 3.76
CA LYS A 279 -36.89 19.42 3.79
C LYS A 279 -36.76 20.58 2.79
N GLU A 280 -35.62 21.24 2.73
CA GLU A 280 -35.36 22.31 1.78
C GLU A 280 -35.39 21.81 0.33
N ALA A 281 -34.69 20.68 0.05
CA ALA A 281 -34.68 20.05 -1.26
C ALA A 281 -36.08 19.57 -1.70
N SER A 282 -36.88 19.04 -0.78
CA SER A 282 -38.25 18.62 -1.07
C SER A 282 -39.22 19.79 -1.25
N SER A 283 -38.94 20.94 -0.63
CA SER A 283 -39.77 22.15 -0.77
C SER A 283 -39.46 22.90 -2.07
N ASN A 284 -38.28 22.69 -2.68
CA ASN A 284 -37.92 23.31 -3.95
C ASN A 284 -37.78 22.24 -5.04
N PRO A 285 -38.81 22.07 -5.90
CA PRO A 285 -38.81 21.05 -6.93
C PRO A 285 -37.71 21.26 -7.98
N ASP A 286 -37.05 22.42 -8.04
CA ASP A 286 -35.96 22.69 -8.99
C ASP A 286 -34.60 22.20 -8.53
N ILE A 287 -34.49 21.66 -7.30
CA ILE A 287 -33.26 21.10 -6.78
C ILE A 287 -33.17 19.59 -7.10
N ILE A 288 -32.01 19.18 -7.63
CA ILE A 288 -31.61 17.79 -7.77
C ILE A 288 -30.36 17.60 -6.91
N LEU A 289 -30.38 16.68 -5.95
CA LEU A 289 -29.22 16.37 -5.13
C LEU A 289 -28.34 15.33 -5.84
N PHE A 290 -27.04 15.55 -5.87
CA PHE A 290 -26.07 14.52 -6.19
C PHE A 290 -25.39 14.05 -4.91
N ILE A 291 -25.37 12.74 -4.71
CA ILE A 291 -24.75 12.11 -3.54
C ILE A 291 -23.73 11.10 -4.04
N ASP A 292 -22.47 11.50 -3.95
CA ASP A 292 -21.37 10.57 -4.22
C ASP A 292 -21.16 9.61 -3.03
N GLU A 293 -20.59 8.45 -3.30
CA GLU A 293 -20.45 7.40 -2.30
C GLU A 293 -21.74 7.14 -1.50
N PHE A 294 -22.87 6.99 -2.21
CA PHE A 294 -24.22 6.85 -1.61
C PHE A 294 -24.30 5.78 -0.53
N HIS A 295 -23.43 4.78 -0.59
CA HIS A 295 -23.31 3.73 0.40
C HIS A 295 -22.92 4.25 1.79
N THR A 296 -22.22 5.38 1.90
CA THR A 296 -21.81 5.99 3.18
C THR A 296 -23.02 6.43 4.01
N ILE A 297 -24.12 6.80 3.34
CA ILE A 297 -25.38 7.18 3.99
C ILE A 297 -26.15 5.96 4.49
N VAL A 298 -26.08 4.83 3.75
CA VAL A 298 -26.89 3.63 4.00
C VAL A 298 -26.14 2.59 4.81
N GLY A 299 -24.82 2.51 4.66
CA GLY A 299 -23.99 1.39 5.10
C GLY A 299 -23.33 1.49 6.45
N ALA A 300 -23.52 2.58 7.15
CA ALA A 300 -22.97 2.75 8.50
C ALA A 300 -23.60 1.83 9.57
N GLY A 301 -24.39 0.80 9.20
CA GLY A 301 -25.23 -0.04 10.04
C GLY A 301 -24.63 -1.34 10.59
N GLY A 302 -23.32 -1.57 10.52
CA GLY A 302 -22.69 -2.82 10.98
C GLY A 302 -22.23 -2.88 12.43
N ALA A 303 -22.06 -1.77 13.11
CA ALA A 303 -21.74 -1.69 14.55
C ALA A 303 -22.88 -1.03 15.31
N GLN A 304 -23.22 -1.52 16.50
CA GLN A 304 -24.22 -0.93 17.38
C GLN A 304 -23.91 0.57 17.56
N GLY A 305 -24.66 1.44 16.87
CA GLY A 305 -24.50 2.91 16.97
C GLY A 305 -24.27 3.67 15.66
N SER A 306 -24.25 3.01 14.51
CA SER A 306 -24.00 3.67 13.22
C SER A 306 -25.20 4.48 12.71
N LEU A 307 -24.88 5.55 11.98
CA LEU A 307 -25.78 6.53 11.39
C LEU A 307 -26.66 5.89 10.28
N ASP A 308 -27.93 5.60 10.56
CA ASP A 308 -28.86 5.13 9.53
C ASP A 308 -29.60 6.32 8.89
N ALA A 309 -28.86 7.10 8.12
CA ALA A 309 -29.41 8.23 7.38
C ALA A 309 -30.37 7.79 6.27
N ALA A 310 -30.31 6.52 5.85
CA ALA A 310 -31.26 5.96 4.90
C ALA A 310 -32.71 6.08 5.36
N ASN A 311 -32.96 5.88 6.65
CA ASN A 311 -34.32 5.99 7.19
C ASN A 311 -34.90 7.41 7.12
N ILE A 312 -34.05 8.43 7.01
CA ILE A 312 -34.45 9.83 6.83
C ILE A 312 -34.78 10.11 5.36
N LEU A 313 -33.99 9.54 4.42
CA LEU A 313 -34.17 9.70 2.98
C LEU A 313 -35.36 8.90 2.43
N LYS A 314 -35.60 7.69 2.92
CA LYS A 314 -36.63 6.77 2.44
C LYS A 314 -38.04 7.40 2.30
N PRO A 315 -38.57 8.15 3.27
CA PRO A 315 -39.88 8.75 3.14
C PRO A 315 -40.00 9.78 2.00
N ALA A 316 -39.00 10.66 1.84
CA ALA A 316 -38.98 11.67 0.79
C ALA A 316 -38.86 11.05 -0.62
N LEU A 317 -37.94 10.05 -0.76
CA LEU A 317 -37.81 9.28 -1.99
C LEU A 317 -39.08 8.46 -2.30
N ALA A 318 -39.75 7.93 -1.27
CA ALA A 318 -40.95 7.13 -1.43
C ALA A 318 -42.13 7.97 -1.96
N ARG A 319 -42.29 9.20 -1.48
CA ARG A 319 -43.31 10.13 -1.93
C ARG A 319 -43.01 10.81 -3.26
N GLY A 320 -41.71 10.70 -3.74
CA GLY A 320 -41.27 11.38 -4.95
C GLY A 320 -41.09 12.89 -4.77
N GLU A 321 -40.94 13.34 -3.53
CA GLU A 321 -40.71 14.74 -3.16
C GLU A 321 -39.27 15.16 -3.36
N LEU A 322 -38.36 14.20 -3.39
CA LEU A 322 -36.90 14.40 -3.58
C LEU A 322 -36.45 13.75 -4.88
N GLN A 323 -35.73 14.51 -5.70
CA GLN A 323 -34.98 13.98 -6.82
C GLN A 323 -33.48 13.91 -6.44
N CYS A 324 -32.90 12.72 -6.58
CA CYS A 324 -31.46 12.59 -6.35
C CYS A 324 -30.77 11.66 -7.37
N ILE A 325 -29.51 11.93 -7.61
CA ILE A 325 -28.58 11.08 -8.35
C ILE A 325 -27.64 10.48 -7.31
N GLY A 326 -27.53 9.16 -7.25
CA GLY A 326 -26.55 8.49 -6.40
C GLY A 326 -25.40 7.95 -7.22
N ALA A 327 -24.20 7.87 -6.63
CA ALA A 327 -23.07 7.16 -7.21
C ALA A 327 -22.48 6.19 -6.17
N THR A 328 -22.09 4.99 -6.60
CA THR A 328 -21.48 3.97 -5.73
C THR A 328 -20.73 2.91 -6.56
N THR A 329 -20.02 2.01 -5.89
CA THR A 329 -19.40 0.85 -6.54
C THR A 329 -20.39 -0.32 -6.69
N MET A 330 -20.08 -1.30 -7.56
CA MET A 330 -20.91 -2.49 -7.77
C MET A 330 -21.03 -3.31 -6.48
N ASP A 331 -19.92 -3.51 -5.78
CA ASP A 331 -19.87 -4.30 -4.56
C ASP A 331 -20.67 -3.67 -3.42
N GLU A 332 -20.56 -2.37 -3.26
CA GLU A 332 -21.28 -1.62 -2.21
C GLU A 332 -22.75 -1.52 -2.52
N PHE A 333 -23.10 -1.34 -3.79
CA PHE A 333 -24.50 -1.39 -4.22
C PHE A 333 -25.16 -2.72 -3.85
N ALA A 334 -24.53 -3.85 -4.21
CA ALA A 334 -25.04 -5.19 -3.91
C ALA A 334 -25.10 -5.49 -2.41
N LYS A 335 -24.12 -5.03 -1.63
CA LYS A 335 -24.07 -5.27 -0.18
C LYS A 335 -25.08 -4.45 0.60
N ILE A 336 -25.39 -3.24 0.17
CA ILE A 336 -26.06 -2.22 0.96
C ILE A 336 -27.40 -1.81 0.35
N VAL A 337 -27.43 -1.32 -0.88
CA VAL A 337 -28.62 -0.74 -1.50
C VAL A 337 -29.58 -1.82 -1.99
N GLU A 338 -29.08 -2.87 -2.62
CA GLU A 338 -29.88 -3.97 -3.17
C GLU A 338 -30.58 -4.79 -2.08
N LYS A 339 -29.95 -4.90 -0.90
CA LYS A 339 -30.55 -5.56 0.27
C LYS A 339 -31.71 -4.77 0.86
N ASP A 340 -31.73 -3.46 0.65
CA ASP A 340 -32.83 -2.58 1.09
C ASP A 340 -33.88 -2.44 -0.01
N GLY A 341 -34.88 -3.30 0.01
CA GLY A 341 -35.92 -3.32 -1.01
C GLY A 341 -36.75 -2.02 -1.13
N ALA A 342 -36.66 -1.09 -0.17
CA ALA A 342 -37.29 0.21 -0.27
C ALA A 342 -36.50 1.17 -1.14
N LEU A 343 -35.17 1.13 -1.04
CA LEU A 343 -34.25 1.92 -1.86
C LEU A 343 -34.16 1.35 -3.29
N ASP A 344 -33.96 0.04 -3.44
CA ASP A 344 -33.84 -0.61 -4.76
C ASP A 344 -35.05 -0.32 -5.67
N ARG A 345 -36.27 -0.22 -5.10
CA ARG A 345 -37.46 0.12 -5.86
C ARG A 345 -37.54 1.58 -6.30
N ARG A 346 -36.72 2.46 -5.77
CA ARG A 346 -36.73 3.91 -6.03
C ARG A 346 -35.64 4.37 -6.95
N PHE A 347 -34.51 3.66 -6.97
CA PHE A 347 -33.41 3.94 -7.84
C PHE A 347 -33.45 3.13 -9.13
N GLN A 348 -32.97 3.74 -10.22
CA GLN A 348 -32.76 3.06 -11.49
C GLN A 348 -31.26 2.92 -11.71
N LYS A 349 -30.78 1.69 -11.80
CA LYS A 349 -29.36 1.36 -12.01
C LYS A 349 -28.89 1.80 -13.40
N ILE A 350 -27.71 2.41 -13.44
CA ILE A 350 -26.92 2.71 -14.64
C ILE A 350 -25.51 2.22 -14.38
N VAL A 351 -25.08 1.22 -15.13
CA VAL A 351 -23.70 0.71 -15.04
C VAL A 351 -22.79 1.62 -15.84
N VAL A 352 -21.73 2.09 -15.21
CA VAL A 352 -20.68 2.92 -15.80
C VAL A 352 -19.43 2.07 -15.95
N GLU A 353 -19.13 1.68 -17.18
CA GLU A 353 -17.94 0.88 -17.49
C GLU A 353 -16.68 1.76 -17.62
N PRO A 354 -15.49 1.21 -17.36
CA PRO A 354 -14.24 1.89 -17.68
C PRO A 354 -14.19 2.30 -19.15
N THR A 355 -13.57 3.43 -19.46
CA THR A 355 -13.37 3.87 -20.85
C THR A 355 -12.34 2.98 -21.55
N ASP A 356 -12.49 2.78 -22.82
CA ASP A 356 -11.47 2.14 -23.66
C ASP A 356 -10.27 3.09 -23.90
N ILE A 357 -9.20 2.55 -24.48
CA ILE A 357 -7.97 3.30 -24.73
C ILE A 357 -8.24 4.53 -25.62
N GLN A 358 -9.03 4.37 -26.67
CA GLN A 358 -9.27 5.48 -27.62
C GLN A 358 -10.14 6.57 -27.02
N GLN A 359 -11.19 6.19 -26.29
CA GLN A 359 -12.03 7.13 -25.54
C GLN A 359 -11.20 7.87 -24.48
N SER A 360 -10.32 7.17 -23.78
CA SER A 360 -9.44 7.79 -22.77
C SER A 360 -8.47 8.80 -23.41
N ILE A 361 -7.90 8.51 -24.57
CA ILE A 361 -7.05 9.46 -25.30
C ILE A 361 -7.85 10.72 -25.64
N THR A 362 -9.05 10.56 -26.19
CA THR A 362 -9.93 11.69 -26.53
C THR A 362 -10.31 12.53 -25.29
N ILE A 363 -10.54 11.88 -24.14
CA ILE A 363 -10.80 12.58 -22.88
C ILE A 363 -9.58 13.40 -22.46
N LEU A 364 -8.38 12.84 -22.48
CA LEU A 364 -7.16 13.53 -22.12
C LEU A 364 -6.84 14.69 -23.09
N GLU A 365 -7.08 14.52 -24.39
CA GLU A 365 -6.92 15.60 -25.38
C GLU A 365 -7.82 16.81 -25.07
N ASN A 366 -9.05 16.56 -24.60
CA ASN A 366 -9.97 17.63 -24.22
C ASN A 366 -9.61 18.28 -22.87
N LEU A 367 -8.99 17.53 -21.95
CA LEU A 367 -8.53 18.05 -20.67
C LEU A 367 -7.15 18.74 -20.78
N LYS A 368 -6.35 18.38 -21.79
CA LYS A 368 -5.00 18.90 -22.03
C LYS A 368 -4.86 20.42 -21.84
N PRO A 369 -5.71 21.28 -22.44
CA PRO A 369 -5.56 22.74 -22.30
C PRO A 369 -5.63 23.21 -20.85
N ASN A 370 -6.49 22.62 -20.01
CA ASN A 370 -6.66 23.01 -18.62
C ASN A 370 -5.43 22.65 -17.78
N TYR A 371 -4.84 21.47 -18.02
CA TYR A 371 -3.61 21.04 -17.34
C TYR A 371 -2.39 21.80 -17.85
N GLU A 372 -2.32 22.15 -19.15
CA GLU A 372 -1.28 23.00 -19.72
C GLU A 372 -1.30 24.39 -19.09
N ASP A 373 -2.47 24.96 -18.93
CA ASP A 373 -2.61 26.28 -18.27
C ASP A 373 -2.29 26.23 -16.78
N PHE A 374 -2.69 25.18 -16.07
CA PHE A 374 -2.42 25.02 -14.64
C PHE A 374 -0.93 24.82 -14.34
N HIS A 375 -0.27 23.93 -15.08
CA HIS A 375 1.15 23.61 -14.85
C HIS A 375 2.11 24.53 -15.61
N LYS A 376 1.62 25.34 -16.58
CA LYS A 376 2.43 26.18 -17.48
C LYS A 376 3.43 25.36 -18.28
N VAL A 377 3.00 24.20 -18.76
CA VAL A 377 3.75 23.27 -19.62
C VAL A 377 2.90 22.95 -20.86
N ALA A 378 3.51 22.35 -21.88
CA ALA A 378 2.80 21.82 -23.04
C ALA A 378 2.97 20.29 -23.08
N TYR A 379 1.92 19.57 -23.45
CA TYR A 379 1.98 18.11 -23.62
C TYR A 379 2.04 17.76 -25.11
N SER A 380 2.98 16.88 -25.51
CA SER A 380 2.99 16.34 -26.87
C SER A 380 1.85 15.32 -27.04
N ASP A 381 1.44 15.07 -28.27
CA ASP A 381 0.37 14.10 -28.55
C ASP A 381 0.84 12.67 -28.20
N GLU A 382 2.14 12.38 -28.39
CA GLU A 382 2.75 11.14 -27.94
C GLU A 382 2.73 10.98 -26.42
N ALA A 383 2.83 12.08 -25.65
CA ALA A 383 2.72 12.04 -24.19
C ALA A 383 1.28 11.69 -23.77
N ILE A 384 0.25 12.23 -24.42
CA ILE A 384 -1.15 11.89 -24.15
C ILE A 384 -1.41 10.41 -24.41
N GLU A 385 -0.97 9.91 -25.57
CA GLU A 385 -1.09 8.49 -25.88
C GLU A 385 -0.33 7.61 -24.88
N ALA A 386 0.88 8.04 -24.50
CA ALA A 386 1.68 7.34 -23.50
C ALA A 386 1.02 7.31 -22.11
N CYS A 387 0.37 8.41 -21.65
CA CYS A 387 -0.40 8.41 -20.40
C CYS A 387 -1.42 7.26 -20.36
N VAL A 388 -2.20 7.11 -21.42
CA VAL A 388 -3.25 6.08 -21.49
C VAL A 388 -2.65 4.69 -21.60
N ARG A 389 -1.77 4.45 -22.58
CA ARG A 389 -1.22 3.11 -22.85
C ARG A 389 -0.34 2.59 -21.73
N LEU A 390 0.51 3.44 -21.14
CA LEU A 390 1.41 3.00 -20.08
C LEU A 390 0.65 2.76 -18.78
N THR A 391 -0.30 3.62 -18.43
CA THR A 391 -1.10 3.40 -17.22
C THR A 391 -2.04 2.21 -17.37
N ASP A 392 -2.62 1.99 -18.56
CA ASP A 392 -3.44 0.80 -18.80
C ASP A 392 -2.63 -0.49 -18.65
N ARG A 393 -1.40 -0.50 -19.17
CA ARG A 393 -0.50 -1.65 -19.09
C ARG A 393 0.07 -1.90 -17.70
N TYR A 394 0.42 -0.85 -16.96
CA TYR A 394 1.24 -0.94 -15.74
C TYR A 394 0.48 -0.68 -14.45
N ILE A 395 -0.66 0.01 -14.47
CA ILE A 395 -1.51 0.28 -13.31
C ILE A 395 -2.80 -0.52 -13.44
N THR A 396 -2.91 -1.62 -12.68
CA THR A 396 -4.02 -2.57 -12.78
C THR A 396 -5.06 -2.42 -11.66
N ASP A 397 -4.77 -1.64 -10.63
CA ASP A 397 -5.61 -1.42 -9.46
C ASP A 397 -6.53 -0.20 -9.58
N LYS A 398 -6.36 0.60 -10.62
CA LYS A 398 -7.19 1.75 -10.95
C LYS A 398 -7.78 1.63 -12.35
N SER A 399 -8.93 2.26 -12.58
CA SER A 399 -9.63 2.26 -13.85
C SER A 399 -9.25 3.45 -14.74
N LEU A 400 -9.39 3.29 -16.05
CA LEU A 400 -9.39 4.41 -16.98
C LEU A 400 -10.72 5.19 -16.88
N PRO A 401 -10.72 6.53 -17.05
CA PRO A 401 -9.57 7.38 -17.44
C PRO A 401 -8.72 7.89 -16.27
N ASP A 402 -9.15 7.73 -15.03
CA ASP A 402 -8.59 8.35 -13.82
C ASP A 402 -7.06 8.15 -13.68
N LYS A 403 -6.61 6.89 -13.83
CA LYS A 403 -5.17 6.57 -13.76
C LYS A 403 -4.33 7.27 -14.83
N ALA A 404 -4.91 7.59 -15.97
CA ALA A 404 -4.22 8.30 -17.04
C ALA A 404 -4.20 9.81 -16.79
N ILE A 405 -5.25 10.35 -16.18
CA ILE A 405 -5.34 11.73 -15.71
C ILE A 405 -4.33 11.96 -14.58
N ASP A 406 -4.24 11.06 -13.61
CA ASP A 406 -3.23 11.11 -12.54
C ASP A 406 -1.81 11.21 -13.12
N ALA A 407 -1.49 10.38 -14.13
CA ALA A 407 -0.18 10.39 -14.78
C ALA A 407 0.11 11.69 -15.54
N LEU A 408 -0.91 12.27 -16.17
CA LEU A 408 -0.83 13.57 -16.86
C LEU A 408 -0.51 14.69 -15.87
N ASP A 409 -1.26 14.75 -14.77
CA ASP A 409 -1.11 15.76 -13.71
C ASP A 409 0.26 15.67 -13.03
N GLU A 410 0.68 14.45 -12.63
CA GLU A 410 1.99 14.24 -12.01
C GLU A 410 3.15 14.61 -12.95
N ALA A 411 3.02 14.34 -14.26
CA ALA A 411 4.03 14.71 -15.25
C ALA A 411 4.16 16.23 -15.40
N GLY A 412 3.06 16.95 -15.50
CA GLY A 412 3.05 18.41 -15.53
C GLY A 412 3.70 19.02 -14.29
N SER A 413 3.33 18.50 -13.11
CA SER A 413 3.93 18.91 -11.84
C SER A 413 5.44 18.64 -11.78
N MET A 414 5.88 17.45 -12.24
CA MET A 414 7.30 17.10 -12.28
C MET A 414 8.11 18.02 -13.17
N ILE A 415 7.63 18.34 -14.37
CA ILE A 415 8.33 19.25 -15.29
C ILE A 415 8.38 20.67 -14.74
N ARG A 416 7.28 21.17 -14.20
CA ARG A 416 7.23 22.48 -13.54
C ARG A 416 8.27 22.60 -12.42
N LEU A 417 8.42 21.57 -11.58
CA LEU A 417 9.43 21.52 -10.51
C LEU A 417 10.87 21.47 -11.05
N ASN A 418 11.10 20.81 -12.19
CA ASN A 418 12.41 20.71 -12.81
C ASN A 418 12.81 22.04 -13.48
N LEU A 419 11.86 22.78 -14.05
CA LEU A 419 12.08 24.13 -14.59
C LEU A 419 12.49 25.11 -13.49
N THR A 420 11.83 25.07 -12.31
CA THR A 420 12.18 25.94 -11.18
C THR A 420 13.54 25.66 -10.57
N LYS A 421 14.12 24.49 -10.83
CA LYS A 421 15.45 24.09 -10.33
C LYS A 421 16.57 24.23 -11.36
N ASP A 422 16.32 24.91 -12.48
CA ASP A 422 17.25 25.05 -13.62
C ASP A 422 17.81 23.71 -14.15
N LYS A 423 17.06 22.62 -13.99
CA LYS A 423 17.48 21.29 -14.45
C LYS A 423 17.06 20.97 -15.88
N ARG A 424 16.19 21.78 -16.47
CA ARG A 424 15.64 21.59 -17.82
C ARG A 424 15.36 22.93 -18.46
N THR A 425 15.65 23.06 -19.76
CA THR A 425 15.44 24.29 -20.56
C THR A 425 14.16 24.28 -21.39
N GLY A 426 13.37 23.18 -21.38
CA GLY A 426 12.12 23.04 -22.13
C GLY A 426 10.92 22.75 -21.24
N ASN A 427 9.75 23.31 -21.59
CA ASN A 427 8.48 23.12 -20.90
C ASN A 427 7.53 22.13 -21.59
N ILE A 428 8.04 21.29 -22.50
CA ILE A 428 7.23 20.29 -23.20
C ILE A 428 7.38 18.96 -22.47
N VAL A 429 6.24 18.34 -22.14
CA VAL A 429 6.16 16.98 -21.57
C VAL A 429 6.11 16.01 -22.74
N ASP A 430 7.03 15.08 -22.79
CA ASP A 430 7.11 14.02 -23.81
C ASP A 430 6.76 12.63 -23.25
N ALA A 431 6.71 11.62 -24.14
CA ALA A 431 6.41 10.24 -23.75
C ALA A 431 7.43 9.64 -22.75
N GLU A 432 8.67 10.12 -22.74
CA GLU A 432 9.72 9.65 -21.83
C GLU A 432 9.49 10.19 -20.42
N ASP A 433 9.00 11.42 -20.31
CA ASP A 433 8.60 12.03 -19.04
C ASP A 433 7.44 11.23 -18.42
N ILE A 434 6.43 10.88 -19.22
CA ILE A 434 5.31 10.05 -18.77
C ILE A 434 5.81 8.67 -18.32
N ALA A 435 6.70 8.06 -19.09
CA ALA A 435 7.29 6.79 -18.71
C ALA A 435 8.07 6.88 -17.37
N THR A 436 8.71 8.04 -17.11
CA THR A 436 9.38 8.32 -15.83
C THR A 436 8.37 8.42 -14.68
N VAL A 437 7.25 9.08 -14.90
CA VAL A 437 6.17 9.21 -13.91
C VAL A 437 5.55 7.86 -13.62
N VAL A 438 5.13 7.12 -14.64
CA VAL A 438 4.56 5.77 -14.47
C VAL A 438 5.56 4.84 -13.77
N SER A 439 6.85 4.99 -14.07
CA SER A 439 7.92 4.25 -13.36
C SER A 439 7.97 4.57 -11.86
N LYS A 440 7.78 5.82 -11.47
CA LYS A 440 7.73 6.23 -10.05
C LYS A 440 6.46 5.73 -9.36
N MET A 441 5.31 5.87 -10.03
CA MET A 441 4.01 5.42 -9.50
C MET A 441 3.98 3.91 -9.24
N THR A 442 4.58 3.13 -10.15
CA THR A 442 4.52 1.66 -10.12
C THR A 442 5.76 0.98 -9.54
N GLY A 443 6.87 1.71 -9.42
CA GLY A 443 8.17 1.13 -9.09
C GLY A 443 8.82 0.33 -10.23
N ILE A 444 8.26 0.38 -11.46
CA ILE A 444 8.73 -0.36 -12.63
C ILE A 444 9.56 0.57 -13.51
N PRO A 445 10.77 0.21 -13.94
CA PRO A 445 11.60 1.07 -14.78
C PRO A 445 11.08 1.12 -16.24
N VAL A 446 9.96 1.81 -16.46
CA VAL A 446 9.26 1.89 -17.75
C VAL A 446 10.14 2.56 -18.82
N ASN A 447 10.98 3.54 -18.46
CA ASN A 447 11.87 4.26 -19.40
C ASN A 447 12.93 3.36 -20.05
N LYS A 448 13.29 2.24 -19.41
CA LYS A 448 14.27 1.31 -19.96
C LYS A 448 13.62 0.26 -20.89
N VAL A 449 12.30 0.27 -20.99
CA VAL A 449 11.52 -0.82 -21.59
C VAL A 449 11.31 -0.62 -23.10
N ALA A 450 11.22 0.60 -23.63
CA ALA A 450 10.79 0.82 -25.01
C ALA A 450 11.87 0.55 -26.08
N GLU A 451 13.10 1.03 -25.92
CA GLU A 451 14.15 0.86 -26.94
C GLU A 451 15.22 -0.19 -26.60
N SER A 452 15.46 -0.42 -25.31
CA SER A 452 16.50 -1.36 -24.87
C SER A 452 15.99 -2.77 -24.56
N GLU A 453 14.66 -2.99 -24.48
CA GLU A 453 14.10 -4.29 -24.09
C GLU A 453 14.49 -5.40 -25.06
N GLY A 454 14.41 -5.15 -26.38
CA GLY A 454 14.84 -6.09 -27.39
C GLY A 454 16.34 -6.45 -27.26
N ASN A 455 17.19 -5.44 -27.05
CA ASN A 455 18.63 -5.62 -26.86
C ASN A 455 18.96 -6.29 -25.53
N ARG A 456 18.22 -5.95 -24.46
CA ARG A 456 18.35 -6.61 -23.15
C ARG A 456 17.96 -8.09 -23.24
N ILE A 457 16.84 -8.39 -23.88
CA ILE A 457 16.36 -9.78 -24.06
C ILE A 457 17.34 -10.59 -24.90
N MET A 458 17.96 -10.00 -25.92
CA MET A 458 19.00 -10.67 -26.70
C MET A 458 20.28 -10.97 -25.89
N LYS A 459 20.69 -10.06 -24.99
CA LYS A 459 21.86 -10.20 -24.11
C LYS A 459 21.57 -11.04 -22.84
N MET A 460 20.32 -11.36 -22.57
CA MET A 460 19.87 -12.05 -21.35
C MET A 460 20.58 -13.41 -21.17
N LYS A 461 20.68 -14.21 -22.23
CA LYS A 461 21.35 -15.53 -22.19
C LYS A 461 22.76 -15.42 -21.65
N GLY A 462 23.61 -14.56 -22.24
CA GLY A 462 25.00 -14.41 -21.82
C GLY A 462 25.14 -13.88 -20.38
N ARG A 463 24.24 -12.99 -19.98
CA ARG A 463 24.28 -12.43 -18.61
C ARG A 463 23.84 -13.44 -17.55
N LEU A 464 22.87 -14.29 -17.83
CA LEU A 464 22.49 -15.38 -16.93
C LEU A 464 23.57 -16.47 -16.87
N GLN A 465 24.18 -16.84 -17.99
CA GLN A 465 25.28 -17.81 -18.05
C GLN A 465 26.51 -17.35 -17.25
N SER A 466 26.80 -16.07 -17.20
CA SER A 466 27.91 -15.54 -16.39
C SER A 466 27.68 -15.63 -14.88
N ARG A 467 26.41 -15.82 -14.43
CA ARG A 467 26.04 -15.90 -13.01
C ARG A 467 25.62 -17.29 -12.55
N ILE A 468 25.23 -18.15 -13.49
CA ILE A 468 24.73 -19.49 -13.21
C ILE A 468 25.53 -20.47 -14.06
N ILE A 469 26.31 -21.27 -13.38
CA ILE A 469 27.26 -22.20 -13.99
C ILE A 469 26.62 -23.59 -14.14
N GLY A 470 26.93 -24.27 -15.25
CA GLY A 470 26.56 -25.68 -15.50
C GLY A 470 25.10 -25.91 -15.89
N GLN A 471 24.32 -24.84 -16.20
CA GLN A 471 22.89 -24.93 -16.48
C GLN A 471 22.50 -24.27 -17.82
N ASP A 472 23.34 -24.40 -18.84
CA ASP A 472 23.15 -23.69 -20.12
C ASP A 472 21.83 -24.03 -20.81
N ASP A 473 21.44 -25.31 -20.84
CA ASP A 473 20.19 -25.78 -21.43
C ASP A 473 18.96 -25.21 -20.70
N ALA A 474 19.02 -25.15 -19.36
CA ALA A 474 17.97 -24.59 -18.54
C ALA A 474 17.78 -23.09 -18.82
N ILE A 475 18.88 -22.35 -18.89
CA ILE A 475 18.89 -20.92 -19.19
C ILE A 475 18.32 -20.68 -20.59
N GLU A 476 18.74 -21.47 -21.58
CA GLU A 476 18.28 -21.31 -22.97
C GLU A 476 16.76 -21.50 -23.10
N LYS A 477 16.18 -22.53 -22.47
CA LYS A 477 14.73 -22.77 -22.47
C LYS A 477 13.97 -21.60 -21.83
N VAL A 478 14.43 -21.13 -20.66
CA VAL A 478 13.81 -19.98 -19.99
C VAL A 478 13.85 -18.73 -20.89
N VAL A 479 15.00 -18.41 -21.44
CA VAL A 479 15.17 -17.22 -22.29
C VAL A 479 14.30 -17.31 -23.54
N ARG A 480 14.23 -18.45 -24.21
CA ARG A 480 13.36 -18.66 -25.37
C ARG A 480 11.87 -18.47 -25.05
N ALA A 481 11.41 -18.98 -23.91
CA ALA A 481 10.02 -18.82 -23.51
C ALA A 481 9.67 -17.35 -23.22
N ILE A 482 10.57 -16.60 -22.55
CA ILE A 482 10.40 -15.17 -22.30
C ILE A 482 10.44 -14.38 -23.61
N GLN A 483 11.34 -14.72 -24.55
CA GLN A 483 11.41 -14.10 -25.88
C GLN A 483 10.12 -14.30 -26.68
N ARG A 484 9.51 -15.51 -26.65
CA ARG A 484 8.21 -15.78 -27.30
C ARG A 484 7.09 -14.90 -26.75
N ASN A 485 7.04 -14.72 -25.44
CA ASN A 485 6.03 -13.85 -24.81
C ASN A 485 6.22 -12.39 -25.23
N ARG A 486 7.45 -11.90 -25.16
CA ARG A 486 7.75 -10.49 -25.51
C ARG A 486 7.61 -10.17 -26.99
N ALA A 487 7.72 -11.17 -27.85
CA ALA A 487 7.41 -11.04 -29.27
C ALA A 487 5.90 -11.00 -29.57
N GLY A 488 5.03 -11.05 -28.57
CA GLY A 488 3.58 -11.03 -28.75
C GLY A 488 2.98 -12.33 -29.28
N LEU A 489 3.75 -13.43 -29.30
CA LEU A 489 3.32 -14.73 -29.83
C LEU A 489 2.62 -15.62 -28.79
N LYS A 490 2.48 -15.16 -27.56
CA LYS A 490 1.79 -15.85 -26.47
C LYS A 490 0.50 -15.13 -26.12
N ASP A 491 -0.49 -15.85 -25.58
CA ASP A 491 -1.73 -15.30 -25.06
C ASP A 491 -1.44 -14.18 -24.03
N PRO A 492 -1.91 -12.94 -24.25
CA PRO A 492 -1.66 -11.80 -23.37
C PRO A 492 -2.30 -11.94 -21.99
N ASN A 493 -3.27 -12.84 -21.85
CA ASN A 493 -3.93 -13.09 -20.56
C ASN A 493 -3.11 -13.99 -19.62
N ARG A 494 -2.15 -14.74 -20.14
CA ARG A 494 -1.32 -15.66 -19.34
C ARG A 494 -0.08 -14.96 -18.74
N PRO A 495 0.52 -15.50 -17.67
CA PRO A 495 1.79 -15.01 -17.13
C PRO A 495 2.90 -14.94 -18.21
N ILE A 496 3.89 -14.04 -18.01
CA ILE A 496 5.05 -13.91 -18.93
C ILE A 496 5.70 -15.26 -19.20
N GLY A 497 5.86 -16.07 -18.16
CA GLY A 497 6.40 -17.43 -18.27
C GLY A 497 6.01 -18.27 -17.06
N THR A 498 5.71 -19.54 -17.30
CA THR A 498 5.39 -20.52 -16.28
C THR A 498 6.36 -21.69 -16.40
N PHE A 499 7.18 -21.88 -15.38
CA PHE A 499 8.30 -22.81 -15.39
C PHE A 499 8.23 -23.81 -14.26
N LEU A 500 8.50 -25.08 -14.55
CA LEU A 500 8.65 -26.11 -13.54
C LEU A 500 10.10 -26.63 -13.56
N PHE A 501 10.85 -26.34 -12.51
CA PHE A 501 12.28 -26.63 -12.36
C PHE A 501 12.48 -27.94 -11.59
N PHE A 502 13.02 -28.94 -12.25
CA PHE A 502 13.36 -30.23 -11.68
C PHE A 502 14.87 -30.39 -11.48
N GLY A 503 15.29 -31.11 -10.47
CA GLY A 503 16.68 -31.47 -10.26
C GLY A 503 17.07 -31.55 -8.79
N PRO A 504 18.29 -32.02 -8.49
CA PRO A 504 18.79 -32.18 -7.14
C PRO A 504 18.79 -30.86 -6.35
N THR A 505 18.95 -30.99 -5.04
CA THR A 505 19.12 -29.82 -4.18
C THR A 505 20.48 -29.13 -4.45
N GLY A 506 20.53 -27.80 -4.38
CA GLY A 506 21.80 -27.07 -4.48
C GLY A 506 22.36 -26.86 -5.89
N VAL A 507 21.63 -27.20 -6.96
CA VAL A 507 22.08 -27.03 -8.36
C VAL A 507 21.81 -25.65 -8.96
N GLY A 508 21.15 -24.74 -8.21
CA GLY A 508 20.95 -23.36 -8.64
C GLY A 508 19.53 -22.98 -9.06
N LYS A 509 18.49 -23.79 -8.81
CA LYS A 509 17.08 -23.52 -9.15
C LYS A 509 16.61 -22.16 -8.60
N THR A 510 16.72 -21.95 -7.30
CA THR A 510 16.36 -20.69 -6.62
C THR A 510 17.28 -19.52 -7.03
N ARG A 511 18.55 -19.78 -7.37
CA ARG A 511 19.50 -18.76 -7.84
C ARG A 511 19.07 -18.22 -9.20
N LEU A 512 18.62 -19.09 -10.12
CA LEU A 512 18.10 -18.68 -11.43
C LEU A 512 16.88 -17.77 -11.27
N ALA A 513 15.94 -18.12 -10.37
CA ALA A 513 14.77 -17.29 -10.09
C ALA A 513 15.18 -15.87 -9.59
N LYS A 514 16.16 -15.78 -8.67
CA LYS A 514 16.71 -14.50 -8.19
C LYS A 514 17.38 -13.69 -9.31
N CYS A 515 18.17 -14.34 -10.15
CA CYS A 515 18.84 -13.67 -11.28
C CYS A 515 17.82 -13.18 -12.33
N LEU A 516 16.72 -13.91 -12.53
CA LEU A 516 15.62 -13.49 -13.39
C LEU A 516 14.89 -12.25 -12.83
N ALA A 517 14.59 -12.24 -11.53
CA ALA A 517 13.99 -11.10 -10.86
C ALA A 517 14.88 -9.85 -10.99
N GLU A 518 16.16 -9.98 -10.71
CA GLU A 518 17.12 -8.88 -10.84
C GLU A 518 17.27 -8.40 -12.30
N TYR A 519 17.27 -9.32 -13.26
CA TYR A 519 17.48 -8.96 -14.66
C TYR A 519 16.27 -8.30 -15.32
N LEU A 520 15.07 -8.83 -15.05
CA LEU A 520 13.82 -8.38 -15.69
C LEU A 520 13.11 -7.28 -14.91
N PHE A 521 13.25 -7.29 -13.58
CA PHE A 521 12.56 -6.38 -12.69
C PHE A 521 13.51 -5.54 -11.82
N ASP A 522 14.79 -5.47 -12.21
CA ASP A 522 15.89 -4.64 -11.68
C ASP A 522 16.19 -4.82 -10.16
N SER A 523 15.51 -5.72 -9.47
CA SER A 523 15.79 -6.03 -8.06
C SER A 523 15.50 -7.49 -7.72
N GLN A 524 16.36 -8.10 -6.89
CA GLN A 524 16.09 -9.42 -6.31
C GLN A 524 14.89 -9.41 -5.34
N GLU A 525 14.52 -8.25 -4.80
CA GLU A 525 13.36 -8.08 -3.93
C GLU A 525 12.03 -8.17 -4.66
N ASN A 526 12.05 -8.04 -6.00
CA ASN A 526 10.88 -8.27 -6.85
C ASN A 526 10.67 -9.78 -7.09
N MET A 527 10.86 -10.56 -6.04
CA MET A 527 10.58 -11.99 -5.99
C MET A 527 9.68 -12.31 -4.79
N VAL A 528 8.53 -12.88 -5.08
CA VAL A 528 7.60 -13.44 -4.08
C VAL A 528 7.95 -14.91 -3.90
N ARG A 529 8.59 -15.28 -2.79
CA ARG A 529 8.90 -16.67 -2.48
C ARG A 529 7.90 -17.23 -1.48
N ILE A 530 7.37 -18.41 -1.79
CA ILE A 530 6.49 -19.20 -0.94
C ILE A 530 7.03 -20.62 -0.89
N ASP A 531 7.23 -21.15 0.31
CA ASP A 531 7.65 -22.51 0.54
C ASP A 531 6.41 -23.39 0.69
N MET A 532 6.23 -24.33 -0.24
CA MET A 532 5.04 -25.19 -0.26
C MET A 532 5.04 -26.24 0.85
N SER A 533 6.15 -26.43 1.55
CA SER A 533 6.17 -27.29 2.75
C SER A 533 5.33 -26.72 3.92
N GLU A 534 5.04 -25.42 3.91
CA GLU A 534 4.12 -24.79 4.87
C GLU A 534 2.63 -24.98 4.51
N TYR A 535 2.35 -25.54 3.32
CA TYR A 535 1.01 -25.65 2.74
C TYR A 535 0.63 -27.12 2.42
N MET A 536 1.03 -28.03 3.28
CA MET A 536 0.75 -29.46 3.13
C MET A 536 -0.67 -29.83 3.55
N GLU A 537 -1.28 -29.05 4.43
CA GLU A 537 -2.59 -29.36 5.00
C GLU A 537 -3.70 -28.46 4.38
N LYS A 538 -4.91 -29.00 4.29
CA LYS A 538 -6.04 -28.35 3.65
C LYS A 538 -6.38 -26.97 4.22
N PHE A 539 -6.28 -26.81 5.54
CA PHE A 539 -6.59 -25.51 6.17
C PHE A 539 -5.54 -24.43 5.87
N THR A 540 -4.29 -24.83 5.52
CA THR A 540 -3.25 -23.85 5.17
C THR A 540 -3.44 -23.26 3.78
N VAL A 541 -4.23 -23.89 2.90
CA VAL A 541 -4.55 -23.41 1.56
C VAL A 541 -5.27 -22.05 1.63
N SER A 542 -6.16 -21.86 2.61
CA SER A 542 -6.85 -20.60 2.84
C SER A 542 -5.89 -19.44 3.17
N ARG A 543 -4.73 -19.71 3.77
CA ARG A 543 -3.70 -18.67 3.99
C ARG A 543 -3.08 -18.16 2.69
N LEU A 544 -3.12 -18.95 1.61
CA LEU A 544 -2.53 -18.54 0.33
C LEU A 544 -3.42 -17.53 -0.42
N VAL A 545 -4.75 -17.74 -0.38
CA VAL A 545 -5.75 -16.98 -1.15
C VAL A 545 -6.60 -16.06 -0.25
N GLY A 546 -6.62 -16.33 1.05
CA GLY A 546 -7.43 -15.66 2.07
C GLY A 546 -8.43 -16.62 2.71
N ALA A 547 -8.83 -16.34 3.94
CA ALA A 547 -9.85 -17.12 4.66
C ALA A 547 -11.26 -16.71 4.22
N PRO A 548 -12.23 -17.62 4.16
CA PRO A 548 -13.63 -17.28 3.91
C PRO A 548 -14.21 -16.37 5.01
N PRO A 549 -15.27 -15.61 4.72
CA PRO A 549 -15.94 -14.78 5.71
C PRO A 549 -16.33 -15.57 6.96
N GLY A 550 -16.01 -15.03 8.13
CA GLY A 550 -16.32 -15.66 9.43
C GLY A 550 -15.21 -16.54 10.00
N TYR A 551 -14.10 -16.75 9.32
CA TYR A 551 -12.93 -17.46 9.84
C TYR A 551 -11.85 -16.50 10.31
N VAL A 552 -11.03 -16.93 11.29
CA VAL A 552 -9.88 -16.16 11.79
C VAL A 552 -8.90 -15.90 10.65
N GLY A 553 -8.48 -14.63 10.48
CA GLY A 553 -7.56 -14.22 9.39
C GLY A 553 -8.26 -13.74 8.11
N TYR A 554 -9.59 -13.57 8.09
CA TYR A 554 -10.31 -13.04 6.94
C TYR A 554 -9.84 -11.63 6.53
N GLU A 555 -9.53 -10.77 7.50
CA GLU A 555 -9.08 -9.39 7.24
C GLU A 555 -7.63 -9.29 6.73
N GLU A 556 -6.80 -10.31 6.97
CA GLU A 556 -5.38 -10.29 6.60
C GLU A 556 -5.13 -10.53 5.10
N GLY A 557 -6.14 -11.01 4.35
CA GLY A 557 -5.99 -11.38 2.94
C GLY A 557 -5.09 -12.58 2.70
N GLY A 558 -4.98 -13.04 1.45
CA GLY A 558 -4.12 -14.19 1.10
C GLY A 558 -2.67 -13.80 0.92
N GLN A 559 -1.75 -14.62 1.42
CA GLN A 559 -0.31 -14.33 1.33
C GLN A 559 0.21 -14.23 -0.11
N LEU A 560 -0.30 -15.04 -1.04
CA LEU A 560 0.07 -14.97 -2.44
C LEU A 560 -0.62 -13.78 -3.12
N SER A 561 -1.94 -13.67 -2.97
CA SER A 561 -2.74 -12.64 -3.61
C SER A 561 -2.30 -11.23 -3.20
N GLU A 562 -2.10 -10.96 -1.89
CA GLU A 562 -1.66 -9.66 -1.40
C GLU A 562 -0.23 -9.30 -1.82
N ARG A 563 0.71 -10.27 -1.80
CA ARG A 563 2.10 -9.99 -2.21
C ARG A 563 2.19 -9.67 -3.70
N VAL A 564 1.44 -10.39 -4.55
CA VAL A 564 1.42 -10.14 -6.00
C VAL A 564 0.67 -8.85 -6.31
N ARG A 565 -0.43 -8.54 -5.61
CA ARG A 565 -1.14 -7.28 -5.76
C ARG A 565 -0.24 -6.07 -5.47
N ARG A 566 0.60 -6.17 -4.42
CA ARG A 566 1.56 -5.10 -4.07
C ARG A 566 2.76 -5.04 -5.03
N LYS A 567 3.11 -6.16 -5.68
CA LYS A 567 4.23 -6.26 -6.62
C LYS A 567 3.76 -7.00 -7.88
N PRO A 568 2.99 -6.35 -8.76
CA PRO A 568 2.42 -7.02 -9.94
C PRO A 568 3.48 -7.43 -10.98
N TYR A 569 4.69 -6.84 -10.89
CA TYR A 569 5.84 -7.19 -11.71
C TYR A 569 6.87 -7.92 -10.86
N CYS A 570 6.76 -9.23 -10.78
CA CYS A 570 7.63 -10.03 -9.92
C CYS A 570 7.84 -11.45 -10.47
N VAL A 571 8.86 -12.10 -9.92
CA VAL A 571 9.01 -13.55 -10.03
C VAL A 571 8.30 -14.19 -8.84
N VAL A 572 7.29 -15.01 -9.10
CA VAL A 572 6.64 -15.83 -8.07
C VAL A 572 7.34 -17.17 -8.03
N LEU A 573 8.02 -17.46 -6.94
CA LEU A 573 8.73 -18.71 -6.71
C LEU A 573 7.96 -19.56 -5.69
N LEU A 574 7.41 -20.69 -6.16
CA LEU A 574 6.78 -21.71 -5.35
C LEU A 574 7.81 -22.85 -5.14
N ASP A 575 8.42 -22.86 -3.97
CA ASP A 575 9.51 -23.82 -3.68
C ASP A 575 8.93 -25.15 -3.16
N GLU A 576 9.50 -26.28 -3.58
CA GLU A 576 9.07 -27.65 -3.21
C GLU A 576 7.59 -27.95 -3.49
N ILE A 577 7.14 -27.63 -4.73
CA ILE A 577 5.72 -27.73 -5.14
C ILE A 577 5.11 -29.13 -4.96
N GLU A 578 5.92 -30.20 -4.98
CA GLU A 578 5.48 -31.58 -4.74
C GLU A 578 4.96 -31.81 -3.32
N LYS A 579 5.24 -30.93 -2.37
CA LYS A 579 4.76 -31.00 -0.99
C LYS A 579 3.41 -30.32 -0.79
N ALA A 580 2.96 -29.54 -1.78
CA ALA A 580 1.73 -28.79 -1.69
C ALA A 580 0.49 -29.68 -1.60
N HIS A 581 -0.52 -29.23 -0.85
CA HIS A 581 -1.82 -29.92 -0.85
C HIS A 581 -2.44 -29.92 -2.26
N PRO A 582 -3.14 -30.98 -2.69
CA PRO A 582 -3.74 -31.10 -4.02
C PRO A 582 -4.62 -29.90 -4.44
N ASP A 583 -5.34 -29.29 -3.52
CA ASP A 583 -6.21 -28.13 -3.79
C ASP A 583 -5.42 -26.90 -4.31
N ILE A 584 -4.13 -26.81 -3.99
CA ILE A 584 -3.26 -25.72 -4.49
C ILE A 584 -3.06 -25.82 -6.00
N PHE A 585 -2.96 -27.04 -6.54
CA PHE A 585 -2.86 -27.22 -7.99
C PHE A 585 -4.09 -26.67 -8.70
N ASN A 586 -5.30 -26.85 -8.13
CA ASN A 586 -6.55 -26.32 -8.69
C ASN A 586 -6.56 -24.78 -8.70
N ILE A 587 -6.06 -24.16 -7.61
CA ILE A 587 -5.92 -22.70 -7.52
C ILE A 587 -4.91 -22.20 -8.56
N LEU A 588 -3.79 -22.88 -8.71
CA LEU A 588 -2.76 -22.49 -9.66
C LEU A 588 -3.23 -22.64 -11.12
N LEU A 589 -4.18 -23.52 -11.43
CA LEU A 589 -4.75 -23.60 -12.80
C LEU A 589 -5.35 -22.26 -13.23
N GLN A 590 -6.02 -21.52 -12.37
CA GLN A 590 -6.54 -20.17 -12.69
C GLN A 590 -5.39 -19.22 -13.04
N VAL A 591 -4.30 -19.26 -12.28
CA VAL A 591 -3.12 -18.42 -12.52
C VAL A 591 -2.46 -18.78 -13.85
N LEU A 592 -2.31 -20.09 -14.14
CA LEU A 592 -1.59 -20.57 -15.32
C LEU A 592 -2.37 -20.35 -16.62
N ASP A 593 -3.72 -20.41 -16.59
CA ASP A 593 -4.58 -20.28 -17.78
C ASP A 593 -5.07 -18.86 -18.01
N GLU A 594 -5.62 -18.26 -16.97
CA GLU A 594 -6.29 -16.96 -17.08
C GLU A 594 -5.40 -15.80 -16.59
N GLY A 595 -4.22 -16.09 -16.03
CA GLY A 595 -3.30 -15.10 -15.47
C GLY A 595 -3.94 -14.24 -14.39
N ARG A 596 -4.91 -14.80 -13.67
CA ARG A 596 -5.59 -14.13 -12.57
C ARG A 596 -5.87 -15.10 -11.41
N LEU A 597 -6.03 -14.54 -10.24
CA LEU A 597 -6.42 -15.27 -9.03
C LEU A 597 -7.50 -14.46 -8.31
N THR A 598 -8.65 -15.08 -8.06
CA THR A 598 -9.68 -14.45 -7.24
C THR A 598 -9.43 -14.80 -5.77
N ASP A 599 -9.27 -13.79 -4.92
CA ASP A 599 -9.09 -13.99 -3.49
C ASP A 599 -10.43 -14.29 -2.79
N SER A 600 -10.36 -14.61 -1.49
CA SER A 600 -11.54 -14.90 -0.66
C SER A 600 -12.49 -13.70 -0.50
N ASN A 601 -12.02 -12.49 -0.77
CA ASN A 601 -12.80 -11.25 -0.73
C ASN A 601 -13.48 -10.94 -2.08
N GLY A 602 -13.34 -11.84 -3.08
CA GLY A 602 -13.85 -11.64 -4.43
C GLY A 602 -12.98 -10.72 -5.30
N ARG A 603 -11.81 -10.27 -4.80
CA ARG A 603 -10.91 -9.40 -5.57
C ARG A 603 -10.10 -10.21 -6.56
N VAL A 604 -9.99 -9.70 -7.78
CA VAL A 604 -9.21 -10.32 -8.85
C VAL A 604 -7.79 -9.76 -8.84
N VAL A 605 -6.81 -10.62 -8.61
CA VAL A 605 -5.38 -10.28 -8.65
C VAL A 605 -4.78 -10.74 -9.96
N SER A 606 -4.17 -9.84 -10.72
CA SER A 606 -3.55 -10.13 -12.02
C SER A 606 -2.14 -10.70 -11.89
N PHE A 607 -1.88 -11.81 -12.58
CA PHE A 607 -0.57 -12.47 -12.72
C PHE A 607 0.02 -12.32 -14.13
N ARG A 608 -0.61 -11.54 -15.02
CA ARG A 608 -0.19 -11.37 -16.42
C ARG A 608 1.25 -10.88 -16.56
N ASN A 609 1.69 -10.05 -15.62
CA ASN A 609 3.02 -9.45 -15.63
C ASN A 609 4.01 -10.20 -14.72
N THR A 610 3.68 -11.40 -14.26
CA THR A 610 4.55 -12.22 -13.39
C THR A 610 5.22 -13.33 -14.18
N ILE A 611 6.34 -13.82 -13.63
CA ILE A 611 6.95 -15.08 -14.02
C ILE A 611 6.73 -16.06 -12.89
N VAL A 612 6.04 -17.16 -13.15
CA VAL A 612 5.77 -18.19 -12.16
C VAL A 612 6.80 -19.31 -12.30
N ILE A 613 7.57 -19.54 -11.25
CA ILE A 613 8.58 -20.58 -11.16
C ILE A 613 8.21 -21.52 -10.03
N MET A 614 8.09 -22.79 -10.34
CA MET A 614 7.84 -23.85 -9.36
C MET A 614 9.08 -24.74 -9.32
N THR A 615 9.60 -25.03 -8.13
CA THR A 615 10.75 -25.95 -7.99
C THR A 615 10.31 -27.29 -7.45
N SER A 616 10.95 -28.35 -7.91
CA SER A 616 10.70 -29.70 -7.44
C SER A 616 11.97 -30.53 -7.38
N ASN A 617 12.02 -31.43 -6.40
CA ASN A 617 13.07 -32.43 -6.25
C ASN A 617 12.62 -33.83 -6.70
N VAL A 618 11.41 -33.95 -7.27
CA VAL A 618 10.86 -35.21 -7.79
C VAL A 618 11.76 -35.78 -8.89
N GLY A 619 11.98 -37.06 -8.86
CA GLY A 619 12.80 -37.78 -9.84
C GLY A 619 14.30 -37.76 -9.53
N SER A 620 14.80 -36.97 -8.54
CA SER A 620 16.22 -36.97 -8.20
C SER A 620 16.65 -38.31 -7.53
N ARG A 621 15.83 -38.86 -6.64
CA ARG A 621 16.10 -40.16 -5.99
C ARG A 621 16.04 -41.30 -6.97
N GLU A 622 15.05 -41.33 -7.85
CA GLU A 622 14.91 -42.36 -8.89
C GLU A 622 16.07 -42.32 -9.89
N LEU A 623 16.65 -41.17 -10.14
CA LEU A 623 17.85 -41.02 -10.99
C LEU A 623 19.11 -41.55 -10.29
N ASP A 624 19.26 -41.33 -9.00
CA ASP A 624 20.40 -41.79 -8.20
C ASP A 624 20.35 -43.32 -8.05
N GLU A 625 19.17 -43.92 -7.84
CA GLU A 625 18.96 -45.37 -7.80
C GLU A 625 19.22 -46.00 -9.18
N TYR A 626 18.85 -45.36 -10.28
CA TYR A 626 19.12 -45.83 -11.65
C TYR A 626 20.61 -45.74 -12.04
N GLY A 627 21.34 -44.72 -11.46
CA GLY A 627 22.77 -44.54 -11.68
C GLY A 627 23.67 -45.51 -10.92
N SER A 628 23.17 -46.13 -9.84
CA SER A 628 23.89 -47.12 -9.02
C SER A 628 23.60 -48.59 -9.42
N GLY A 629 22.66 -48.84 -10.35
CA GLY A 629 22.35 -50.18 -10.85
C GLY A 629 23.44 -50.73 -11.77
N VAL A 630 24.05 -51.83 -11.34
CA VAL A 630 25.03 -52.62 -12.09
C VAL A 630 24.39 -53.19 -13.35
N GLY A 631 24.83 -52.73 -14.54
CA GLY A 631 24.45 -53.38 -15.78
C GLY A 631 24.46 -52.48 -17.03
N PHE A 632 25.48 -52.68 -17.87
CA PHE A 632 25.65 -52.27 -19.27
C PHE A 632 25.68 -50.77 -19.62
N ALA A 633 26.91 -50.27 -19.65
CA ALA A 633 27.27 -49.05 -20.36
C ALA A 633 27.05 -49.20 -21.87
N THR A 634 25.90 -48.78 -22.38
CA THR A 634 25.71 -48.51 -23.81
C THR A 634 25.68 -47.01 -24.06
N SER A 635 26.47 -46.62 -25.06
CA SER A 635 26.74 -45.27 -25.61
C SER A 635 25.87 -44.10 -25.10
N GLY A 636 26.50 -43.00 -24.76
CA GLY A 636 25.95 -41.79 -24.06
C GLY A 636 24.66 -41.17 -24.55
N LYS A 637 24.16 -41.50 -25.75
CA LYS A 637 22.87 -40.99 -26.27
C LYS A 637 21.67 -41.81 -25.79
N SER A 638 21.83 -43.09 -25.43
CA SER A 638 20.76 -43.94 -24.93
C SER A 638 20.54 -43.73 -23.42
N VAL A 639 21.57 -43.38 -22.68
CA VAL A 639 21.51 -43.07 -21.24
C VAL A 639 20.70 -41.78 -20.97
N SER A 640 20.83 -40.76 -21.81
CA SER A 640 20.07 -39.52 -21.64
C SER A 640 18.56 -39.70 -21.92
N LYS A 641 18.19 -40.49 -22.93
CA LYS A 641 16.78 -40.81 -23.23
C LYS A 641 16.11 -41.67 -22.12
N ASN A 642 16.84 -42.59 -21.55
CA ASN A 642 16.32 -43.42 -20.44
C ASN A 642 16.15 -42.60 -19.14
N ARG A 643 17.08 -41.68 -18.82
CA ARG A 643 16.93 -40.74 -17.72
C ARG A 643 15.69 -39.88 -17.87
N GLN A 644 15.46 -39.35 -19.07
CA GLN A 644 14.30 -38.51 -19.35
C GLN A 644 12.99 -39.27 -19.20
N SER A 645 12.91 -40.54 -19.63
CA SER A 645 11.72 -41.36 -19.49
C SER A 645 11.39 -41.71 -18.02
N VAL A 646 12.39 -41.93 -17.19
CA VAL A 646 12.22 -42.19 -15.74
C VAL A 646 11.70 -40.92 -15.05
N LEU A 647 12.29 -39.75 -15.36
CA LEU A 647 11.82 -38.48 -14.85
C LEU A 647 10.38 -38.18 -15.27
N GLU A 648 10.00 -38.40 -16.51
CA GLU A 648 8.63 -38.18 -16.99
C GLU A 648 7.62 -39.09 -16.26
N LYS A 649 7.98 -40.34 -15.97
CA LYS A 649 7.14 -41.25 -15.15
C LYS A 649 6.97 -40.73 -13.73
N ALA A 650 8.05 -40.28 -13.08
CA ALA A 650 8.02 -39.74 -11.73
C ALA A 650 7.15 -38.45 -11.67
N ILE A 651 7.29 -37.58 -12.65
CA ILE A 651 6.48 -36.35 -12.78
C ILE A 651 5.00 -36.67 -12.91
N ARG A 652 4.62 -37.60 -13.81
CA ARG A 652 3.22 -38.00 -14.01
C ARG A 652 2.60 -38.65 -12.76
N LYS A 653 3.42 -39.27 -11.91
CA LYS A 653 2.97 -39.83 -10.64
C LYS A 653 2.73 -38.79 -9.55
N SER A 654 3.52 -37.71 -9.57
CA SER A 654 3.53 -36.69 -8.51
C SER A 654 2.60 -35.51 -8.79
N PHE A 655 2.26 -35.24 -10.05
CA PHE A 655 1.49 -34.05 -10.43
C PHE A 655 0.28 -34.42 -11.31
N PRO A 656 -0.86 -33.71 -11.15
CA PRO A 656 -2.02 -33.88 -12.04
C PRO A 656 -1.65 -33.61 -13.50
N PRO A 657 -2.12 -34.43 -14.46
CA PRO A 657 -1.82 -34.25 -15.89
C PRO A 657 -2.26 -32.88 -16.40
N GLU A 658 -3.39 -32.38 -15.94
CA GLU A 658 -3.94 -31.10 -16.30
C GLU A 658 -2.97 -29.95 -15.92
N PHE A 659 -2.46 -29.96 -14.69
CA PHE A 659 -1.49 -29.00 -14.20
C PHE A 659 -0.20 -28.99 -15.06
N ILE A 660 0.35 -30.17 -15.36
CA ILE A 660 1.58 -30.29 -16.14
C ILE A 660 1.42 -29.71 -17.54
N ASN A 661 0.25 -29.87 -18.16
CA ASN A 661 -0.04 -29.40 -19.53
C ASN A 661 -0.20 -27.87 -19.61
N ARG A 662 -0.40 -27.19 -18.48
CA ARG A 662 -0.53 -25.71 -18.42
C ARG A 662 0.81 -25.01 -18.19
N VAL A 663 1.85 -25.73 -17.81
CA VAL A 663 3.21 -25.20 -17.66
C VAL A 663 3.86 -25.00 -19.04
N ASP A 664 4.44 -23.82 -19.28
CA ASP A 664 5.08 -23.48 -20.56
C ASP A 664 6.30 -24.36 -20.84
N GLU A 665 7.18 -24.52 -19.83
CA GLU A 665 8.41 -25.29 -19.99
C GLU A 665 8.76 -26.09 -18.70
N ARG A 666 9.11 -27.35 -18.91
CA ARG A 666 9.66 -28.24 -17.90
C ARG A 666 11.18 -28.24 -18.04
N ILE A 667 11.88 -27.76 -17.04
CA ILE A 667 13.30 -27.48 -17.10
C ILE A 667 14.04 -28.40 -16.11
N PHE A 668 14.98 -29.15 -16.64
CA PHE A 668 15.78 -30.09 -15.87
C PHE A 668 17.14 -29.50 -15.57
N PHE A 669 17.50 -29.40 -14.31
CA PHE A 669 18.80 -28.95 -13.84
C PHE A 669 19.76 -30.13 -13.71
N ASN A 670 20.94 -30.00 -14.28
CA ASN A 670 21.97 -31.01 -14.20
C ASN A 670 22.66 -30.99 -12.82
N ALA A 671 23.18 -32.14 -12.38
CA ALA A 671 24.08 -32.19 -11.25
C ALA A 671 25.36 -31.40 -11.59
N LEU A 672 25.91 -30.68 -10.61
CA LEU A 672 27.12 -29.87 -10.77
C LEU A 672 28.37 -30.77 -10.80
N THR A 673 29.29 -30.45 -11.67
CA THR A 673 30.62 -31.07 -11.72
C THR A 673 31.59 -30.35 -10.78
N LYS A 674 32.73 -30.97 -10.45
CA LYS A 674 33.77 -30.31 -9.66
C LYS A 674 34.31 -29.03 -10.32
N GLU A 675 34.41 -29.02 -11.66
CA GLU A 675 34.80 -27.85 -12.43
C GLU A 675 33.80 -26.70 -12.32
N ASP A 676 32.50 -27.03 -12.27
CA ASP A 676 31.43 -26.05 -12.07
C ASP A 676 31.52 -25.43 -10.67
N ILE A 677 31.84 -26.24 -9.66
CA ILE A 677 32.02 -25.77 -8.28
C ILE A 677 33.18 -24.78 -8.18
N GLU A 678 34.34 -25.04 -8.84
CA GLU A 678 35.45 -24.10 -8.86
C GLU A 678 35.05 -22.73 -9.47
N LYS A 679 34.23 -22.74 -10.54
CA LYS A 679 33.70 -21.50 -11.15
C LYS A 679 32.67 -20.80 -10.23
N ILE A 680 31.86 -21.54 -9.50
CA ILE A 680 30.88 -21.00 -8.55
C ILE A 680 31.62 -20.32 -7.39
N ILE A 681 32.73 -20.87 -6.91
CA ILE A 681 33.57 -20.22 -5.90
C ILE A 681 34.02 -18.83 -6.36
N ASP A 682 34.43 -18.67 -7.62
CA ASP A 682 34.83 -17.36 -8.14
C ASP A 682 33.70 -16.34 -8.11
N ILE A 683 32.47 -16.78 -8.33
CA ILE A 683 31.27 -15.91 -8.24
C ILE A 683 30.97 -15.53 -6.76
N GLU A 684 31.04 -16.48 -5.84
CA GLU A 684 30.82 -16.20 -4.41
C GLU A 684 31.93 -15.33 -3.81
N LEU A 685 33.15 -15.50 -4.27
CA LEU A 685 34.30 -14.68 -3.85
C LEU A 685 34.26 -13.24 -4.43
N LYS A 686 33.41 -12.97 -5.45
CA LYS A 686 33.36 -11.65 -6.07
C LYS A 686 32.89 -10.57 -5.09
N ASP A 687 31.84 -10.87 -4.36
CA ASP A 687 31.29 -9.95 -3.36
C ASP A 687 32.23 -9.75 -2.17
N LEU A 688 32.95 -10.82 -1.80
CA LEU A 688 34.00 -10.74 -0.76
C LEU A 688 35.20 -9.91 -1.22
N ARG A 689 35.61 -10.04 -2.50
CA ARG A 689 36.64 -9.21 -3.09
C ARG A 689 36.30 -7.73 -3.06
N SER A 690 35.07 -7.37 -3.45
CA SER A 690 34.59 -5.98 -3.40
C SER A 690 34.64 -5.41 -1.98
N ARG A 691 34.14 -6.16 -0.99
CA ARG A 691 34.19 -5.74 0.43
C ARG A 691 35.62 -5.63 0.97
N ALA A 692 36.52 -6.53 0.52
CA ALA A 692 37.93 -6.46 0.89
C ALA A 692 38.62 -5.25 0.25
N GLU A 693 38.29 -4.91 -1.00
CA GLU A 693 38.81 -3.71 -1.70
C GLU A 693 38.33 -2.42 -1.00
N GLU A 694 37.09 -2.34 -0.57
CA GLU A 694 36.58 -1.23 0.25
C GLU A 694 37.35 -1.11 1.59
N ALA A 695 37.77 -2.23 2.14
CA ALA A 695 38.59 -2.27 3.35
C ALA A 695 40.08 -1.95 3.10
N GLY A 696 40.50 -1.75 1.84
CA GLY A 696 41.88 -1.43 1.44
C GLY A 696 42.75 -2.64 1.09
N TYR A 697 42.12 -3.82 0.83
CA TYR A 697 42.88 -5.05 0.54
C TYR A 697 42.41 -5.71 -0.76
N LYS A 698 43.34 -6.13 -1.61
CA LYS A 698 43.06 -6.94 -2.80
C LYS A 698 43.16 -8.41 -2.47
N LEU A 699 42.03 -9.15 -2.53
CA LEU A 699 41.98 -10.57 -2.18
C LEU A 699 42.29 -11.46 -3.37
N VAL A 700 43.32 -12.33 -3.22
CA VAL A 700 43.73 -13.33 -4.21
C VAL A 700 43.69 -14.72 -3.56
N VAL A 701 42.87 -15.62 -4.06
CA VAL A 701 42.77 -17.01 -3.62
C VAL A 701 43.55 -17.88 -4.60
N THR A 702 44.50 -18.71 -4.09
CA THR A 702 45.32 -19.59 -4.94
C THR A 702 44.50 -20.74 -5.55
N PRO A 703 44.88 -21.27 -6.73
CA PRO A 703 44.18 -22.42 -7.32
C PRO A 703 44.09 -23.65 -6.42
N SER A 704 45.16 -23.91 -5.63
CA SER A 704 45.19 -25.00 -4.66
C SER A 704 44.16 -24.80 -3.53
N ALA A 705 44.07 -23.58 -2.98
CA ALA A 705 43.05 -23.24 -1.97
C ALA A 705 41.62 -23.33 -2.54
N LYS A 706 41.39 -22.91 -3.79
CA LYS A 706 40.07 -23.06 -4.44
C LYS A 706 39.65 -24.52 -4.56
N ARG A 707 40.58 -25.42 -4.98
CA ARG A 707 40.26 -26.85 -5.07
C ARG A 707 39.94 -27.44 -3.71
N PHE A 708 40.69 -27.09 -2.69
CA PHE A 708 40.41 -27.50 -1.33
C PHE A 708 39.03 -27.05 -0.85
N ILE A 709 38.70 -25.78 -1.08
CA ILE A 709 37.38 -25.22 -0.74
C ILE A 709 36.26 -25.93 -1.55
N ALA A 710 36.53 -26.24 -2.82
CA ALA A 710 35.59 -26.99 -3.67
C ALA A 710 35.35 -28.40 -3.12
N ASP A 711 36.39 -29.13 -2.74
CA ASP A 711 36.25 -30.47 -2.16
C ASP A 711 35.58 -30.44 -0.79
N ALA A 712 35.84 -29.45 0.06
CA ALA A 712 35.22 -29.27 1.37
C ALA A 712 33.78 -28.75 1.29
N GLY A 713 33.45 -28.03 0.24
CA GLY A 713 32.11 -27.38 0.03
C GLY A 713 31.19 -28.13 -0.92
N PHE A 714 31.61 -29.26 -1.49
CA PHE A 714 30.82 -30.06 -2.39
C PHE A 714 30.32 -31.34 -1.71
N ASP A 715 29.05 -31.55 -1.73
CA ASP A 715 28.40 -32.78 -1.30
C ASP A 715 27.50 -33.29 -2.43
N PRO A 716 27.67 -34.54 -2.90
CA PRO A 716 26.83 -35.11 -3.96
C PRO A 716 25.32 -35.01 -3.69
N ALA A 717 24.90 -35.12 -2.42
CA ALA A 717 23.50 -35.06 -2.01
C ALA A 717 22.95 -33.63 -1.91
N PHE A 718 23.79 -32.67 -1.53
CA PHE A 718 23.39 -31.27 -1.27
C PHE A 718 23.93 -30.28 -2.29
N GLY A 719 24.69 -30.74 -3.29
CA GLY A 719 25.27 -29.93 -4.36
C GLY A 719 26.18 -28.80 -3.84
N ALA A 720 26.00 -27.60 -4.33
CA ALA A 720 26.76 -26.42 -3.90
C ALA A 720 26.22 -25.73 -2.62
N ARG A 721 25.21 -26.28 -1.93
CA ARG A 721 24.62 -25.65 -0.74
C ARG A 721 25.62 -25.48 0.43
N PRO A 722 26.53 -26.46 0.71
CA PRO A 722 27.56 -26.31 1.73
C PRO A 722 28.67 -25.31 1.35
N LEU A 723 28.81 -24.98 0.05
CA LEU A 723 29.92 -24.17 -0.46
C LEU A 723 30.03 -22.79 0.21
N LYS A 724 28.89 -22.16 0.45
CA LYS A 724 28.86 -20.85 1.13
C LYS A 724 29.44 -20.92 2.55
N ARG A 725 29.19 -22.03 3.27
CA ARG A 725 29.77 -22.27 4.60
C ARG A 725 31.27 -22.56 4.50
N ALA A 726 31.67 -23.30 3.46
CA ALA A 726 33.10 -23.57 3.23
C ALA A 726 33.86 -22.27 2.89
N VAL A 727 33.32 -21.41 2.05
CA VAL A 727 33.90 -20.09 1.74
C VAL A 727 33.99 -19.22 3.00
N MET A 728 32.94 -19.19 3.82
CA MET A 728 32.94 -18.47 5.10
C MET A 728 34.06 -18.98 5.99
N LYS A 729 34.08 -20.29 6.29
CA LYS A 729 35.03 -20.89 7.22
C LYS A 729 36.48 -20.78 6.74
N TYR A 730 36.75 -21.01 5.45
CA TYR A 730 38.11 -21.12 4.92
C TYR A 730 38.64 -19.86 4.24
N VAL A 731 37.80 -18.85 3.99
CA VAL A 731 38.25 -17.59 3.38
C VAL A 731 37.81 -16.39 4.21
N GLU A 732 36.50 -16.25 4.48
CA GLU A 732 35.97 -15.03 5.09
C GLU A 732 36.46 -14.85 6.55
N ASP A 733 36.38 -15.90 7.37
CA ASP A 733 36.86 -15.85 8.75
C ASP A 733 38.38 -15.60 8.86
N PRO A 734 39.27 -16.35 8.15
CA PRO A 734 40.69 -16.10 8.23
C PRO A 734 41.13 -14.73 7.67
N VAL A 735 40.45 -14.25 6.62
CA VAL A 735 40.69 -12.91 6.04
C VAL A 735 40.25 -11.83 7.03
N SER A 736 39.14 -12.00 7.69
CA SER A 736 38.63 -11.05 8.70
C SER A 736 39.57 -10.96 9.91
N GLU A 737 40.01 -12.09 10.43
CA GLU A 737 41.00 -12.16 11.52
C GLU A 737 42.31 -11.45 11.12
N PHE A 738 42.77 -11.69 9.90
CA PHE A 738 43.99 -11.05 9.40
C PHE A 738 43.83 -9.53 9.28
N ILE A 739 42.73 -9.04 8.70
CA ILE A 739 42.46 -7.60 8.55
C ILE A 739 42.37 -6.92 9.91
N ILE A 740 41.72 -7.53 10.89
CA ILE A 740 41.61 -6.97 12.25
C ILE A 740 43.03 -6.91 12.90
N SER A 741 43.78 -7.99 12.83
CA SER A 741 45.13 -8.06 13.38
C SER A 741 46.09 -7.04 12.73
N ASP A 742 46.02 -6.90 11.42
CA ASP A 742 46.83 -5.93 10.67
C ASP A 742 46.46 -4.48 11.00
N ARG A 743 45.18 -4.16 11.14
CA ARG A 743 44.73 -2.82 11.57
C ARG A 743 45.21 -2.47 12.98
N ILE A 744 45.21 -3.43 13.90
CA ILE A 744 45.74 -3.23 15.26
C ILE A 744 47.25 -2.96 15.23
N LEU A 745 47.99 -3.68 14.37
CA LEU A 745 49.45 -3.47 14.19
C LEU A 745 49.77 -2.14 13.51
N GLN A 746 48.95 -1.70 12.54
CA GLN A 746 49.10 -0.40 11.86
C GLN A 746 48.77 0.79 12.76
N GLY A 747 47.78 0.66 13.64
CA GLY A 747 47.46 1.68 14.65
C GLY A 747 48.64 1.97 15.59
N ARG A 748 49.60 1.05 15.70
CA ARG A 748 50.87 1.22 16.42
C ARG A 748 52.03 1.79 15.56
N ARG A 749 51.91 1.76 14.20
CA ARG A 749 52.91 2.29 13.25
C ARG A 749 52.29 3.49 12.51
N LYS A 750 52.68 4.71 12.91
CA LYS A 750 52.36 5.97 12.22
C LYS A 750 53.07 6.04 10.86
N LYS A 751 52.60 5.33 9.82
CA LYS A 751 52.97 5.62 8.41
C LYS A 751 51.79 5.21 7.52
N GLY A 752 51.16 6.21 6.88
CA GLY A 752 50.13 6.03 5.87
C GLY A 752 50.71 5.37 4.63
N PHE A 753 50.17 4.24 4.23
CA PHE A 753 50.40 3.58 2.95
C PHE A 753 49.22 3.95 2.03
N SER A 754 49.52 4.58 0.90
CA SER A 754 48.49 4.93 -0.11
C SER A 754 48.51 3.89 -1.24
N GLY A 755 47.93 2.68 -0.99
CA GLY A 755 47.80 1.63 -2.01
C GLY A 755 47.03 0.41 -1.49
N LEU A 756 46.37 -0.35 -2.39
CA LEU A 756 45.71 -1.61 -2.07
C LEU A 756 46.77 -2.68 -1.71
N ARG A 757 46.64 -3.28 -0.52
CA ARG A 757 47.53 -4.35 -0.08
C ARG A 757 46.99 -5.70 -0.52
N THR A 758 47.84 -6.56 -1.13
CA THR A 758 47.39 -7.85 -1.67
C THR A 758 47.43 -8.94 -0.58
N LEU A 759 46.21 -9.44 -0.23
CA LEU A 759 46.02 -10.61 0.64
C LEU A 759 45.98 -11.87 -0.21
N ARG A 760 46.86 -12.82 0.06
CA ARG A 760 46.90 -14.12 -0.59
C ARG A 760 46.39 -15.21 0.36
N VAL A 761 45.34 -15.92 -0.06
CA VAL A 761 44.82 -17.10 0.63
C VAL A 761 45.44 -18.34 -0.03
N GLY A 762 46.26 -19.05 0.69
CA GLY A 762 46.91 -20.29 0.30
C GLY A 762 46.43 -21.45 1.17
N LEU A 763 47.06 -22.63 1.00
CA LEU A 763 46.91 -23.76 1.91
C LEU A 763 48.01 -23.77 2.96
N THR A 764 47.70 -24.27 4.14
CA THR A 764 48.70 -24.64 5.18
C THR A 764 49.60 -25.78 4.70
N ALA A 765 50.76 -26.01 5.36
CA ALA A 765 51.71 -27.05 4.97
C ALA A 765 51.12 -28.46 5.07
N ASP A 766 50.19 -28.67 6.00
CA ASP A 766 49.42 -29.91 6.20
C ASP A 766 48.28 -30.11 5.19
N LYS A 767 47.95 -29.06 4.41
CA LYS A 767 46.83 -29.01 3.45
C LYS A 767 45.42 -29.20 4.08
N GLU A 768 45.27 -29.06 5.40
CA GLU A 768 44.01 -29.23 6.10
C GLU A 768 43.25 -27.92 6.32
N ASN A 769 43.97 -26.78 6.18
CA ASN A 769 43.40 -25.44 6.37
C ASN A 769 43.91 -24.41 5.35
N THR A 770 43.34 -23.23 5.37
CA THR A 770 43.82 -22.08 4.59
C THR A 770 44.68 -21.17 5.44
N LEU A 771 45.65 -20.51 4.81
CA LEU A 771 46.55 -19.53 5.41
C LEU A 771 46.45 -18.22 4.64
N VAL A 772 46.24 -17.12 5.37
CA VAL A 772 46.23 -15.76 4.80
C VAL A 772 47.58 -15.12 5.00
N SER A 773 48.18 -14.60 3.93
CA SER A 773 49.46 -13.90 3.96
C SER A 773 49.41 -12.61 3.14
N LEU A 774 50.19 -11.61 3.52
CA LEU A 774 50.45 -10.45 2.68
C LEU A 774 51.45 -10.83 1.58
N LYS A 775 51.13 -10.51 0.34
CA LYS A 775 52.11 -10.52 -0.73
C LYS A 775 52.83 -9.17 -0.67
N GLU A 776 54.08 -9.14 -0.23
CA GLU A 776 54.95 -7.98 -0.41
C GLU A 776 55.18 -7.82 -1.92
N GLU A 777 54.82 -6.71 -2.51
CA GLU A 777 55.27 -6.34 -3.85
C GLU A 777 56.80 -6.11 -3.72
N GLU A 778 57.59 -6.95 -4.37
CA GLU A 778 58.97 -6.65 -4.68
C GLU A 778 58.96 -5.34 -5.48
N THR A 779 59.22 -4.22 -4.81
CA THR A 779 59.63 -2.98 -5.46
C THR A 779 60.94 -3.28 -6.13
N ALA A 780 60.93 -3.57 -7.41
CA ALA A 780 62.10 -3.51 -8.25
C ALA A 780 62.64 -2.07 -8.18
N LEU A 781 63.57 -1.84 -7.28
CA LEU A 781 64.47 -0.71 -7.32
C LEU A 781 65.32 -0.87 -8.59
N ALA A 782 64.88 -0.30 -9.70
CA ALA A 782 65.74 0.01 -10.80
C ALA A 782 66.73 1.10 -10.32
N VAL A 783 67.87 0.68 -9.88
CA VAL A 783 69.04 1.50 -9.81
C VAL A 783 69.42 1.84 -11.24
N LYS A 784 69.26 3.08 -11.63
CA LYS A 784 70.27 3.86 -12.38
C LYS A 784 69.94 5.34 -12.28
#